data_cf9ea0dacdd0693ac620ee8051250f66
#
_entry.id   cf9ea0dacdd0693ac620ee8051250f66
#
_cell.length_a   1.000
_cell.length_b   1.000
_cell.length_c   1.000
_cell.angle_alpha   90.00
_cell.angle_beta   90.00
_cell.angle_gamma   90.00
#
_symmetry.space_group_name_H-M   'P 1'
#
loop_
_entity.id
_entity.type
_entity.pdbx_description
1 polymer ?
#
loop_
_entity_poly.entity_id
_entity_poly.type
_entity_poly.pdbx_seq_one_letter_code
_entity_poly.pdbx_strand_id
1 'polypeptide(L)'
;MPVFRLSLLSLLAALSGSALAQVDTTADCGSTDASALNTDTSDLPAYYQHWHWVPNSHLSEASKCGLTPGCQGRFIEPLRDWEGANQAPVRAPLNVSADTIESVGSKATMTGDVQLRKGDLSLDAGYAQYNRSNSTVMLRDNVVLRQPGVLLRGQYAQIDTNKGFGELEQAEILSFDTGARGTAGRISRPGYTRFELETASYTQCTPDNETWSLHADSIELDYESGRGVARGTSIRVYDFPVFYSPYLNFPVDDRRATGFLFPSFGVADSSLDISIPYYLNLAPNYDAIITPRFIEQRGEALETKLRYLNKYSEWAVNTSYLANDKKSESDRWLLGVNEEGYMNEHWGTEIDFTKVSDDDYFSDLGLANLAVKRSTHLNQQAAVNYSSDDWTGRIEVQRYQTIAAVEDPYQKLPQLRLNYQSPAKNFQLEPSMEFEYTQFDHRDKLRDGGSKITGRRLFGTAGASLPMRWRWGFIEPAFKSRHVSYELEDANLAGVDGSPNANSGQISVDSGLYFERDLAVADQDWTQTLEPRLFYRYSEYEDQSDHPDFDSSALTFTYQQLFRDTRFTGYDRLDDANQVAVGISSRFINNGAGREVLTTSIGQLHYFDDGRVQLPGDPERKSSNSDLAGQIRILPNDNSWVSADILYDARQGMLNQTNLSYHQRSDNGTLLNAGYTFRREGNNLGGLENDVKQGDISLSLPINDQWKLFAKTQYDFEDDRPVENLIGAEYQNCCWLTRIVYQRALEPDDDNGSNISGISNTGTQNNSAVLIEFQLKGLGGLGTAVTSVLQDSIFGYLSDE
;
A
#
# COMPACT_ATOMS: atom_id res chain seq x y z
N MET A 1 29.45 24.96 -31.85
CA MET A 1 28.25 24.25 -32.37
C MET A 1 27.77 23.34 -31.28
N PRO A 2 26.81 23.77 -30.50
CA PRO A 2 26.10 22.89 -29.60
C PRO A 2 24.97 22.32 -30.40
N VAL A 3 24.82 20.94 -30.38
CA VAL A 3 23.56 20.48 -30.52
C VAL A 3 23.07 19.55 -31.53
N PHE A 4 23.20 18.37 -31.26
CA PHE A 4 22.23 17.37 -31.61
C PHE A 4 22.00 16.44 -30.39
N ARG A 5 21.76 17.03 -29.23
CA ARG A 5 21.40 16.30 -28.04
C ARG A 5 19.96 16.53 -27.63
N LEU A 6 19.16 17.09 -28.49
CA LEU A 6 17.72 17.10 -28.29
C LEU A 6 17.12 15.98 -29.09
N SER A 7 17.22 14.95 -28.53
CA SER A 7 16.66 13.64 -28.62
C SER A 7 15.21 13.64 -29.10
N LEU A 8 15.02 13.00 -30.26
CA LEU A 8 13.78 12.31 -30.57
C LEU A 8 13.33 11.36 -29.43
N LEU A 9 14.22 10.97 -28.50
CA LEU A 9 13.89 10.23 -27.27
C LEU A 9 12.81 10.91 -26.43
N SER A 10 12.81 12.24 -26.38
CA SER A 10 11.77 12.98 -25.70
C SER A 10 10.40 12.93 -26.40
N LEU A 11 10.32 12.60 -27.66
CA LEU A 11 9.05 12.45 -28.37
C LEU A 11 8.26 11.25 -27.86
N LEU A 12 8.94 10.19 -27.45
CA LEU A 12 8.34 8.92 -27.03
C LEU A 12 8.16 8.82 -25.53
N ALA A 13 9.00 9.46 -24.73
CA ALA A 13 8.78 9.62 -23.30
C ALA A 13 7.50 10.43 -22.98
N ALA A 14 7.07 11.27 -23.93
CA ALA A 14 5.84 12.04 -23.80
C ALA A 14 4.55 11.27 -24.09
N LEU A 15 4.66 10.17 -24.81
CA LEU A 15 3.52 9.30 -25.09
C LEU A 15 3.33 8.23 -23.98
N SER A 16 4.33 8.05 -23.12
CA SER A 16 4.25 7.22 -21.91
C SER A 16 4.00 8.11 -20.69
N GLY A 17 2.84 8.73 -20.61
CA GLY A 17 2.40 9.55 -19.47
C GLY A 17 2.00 8.72 -18.23
N SER A 18 2.84 7.80 -17.81
CA SER A 18 2.79 7.18 -16.50
C SER A 18 4.22 7.15 -16.00
N ALA A 19 4.46 7.78 -14.85
CA ALA A 19 5.61 7.48 -14.05
C ALA A 19 5.59 5.97 -13.76
N LEU A 20 6.31 5.20 -14.56
CA LEU A 20 6.77 3.89 -14.12
C LEU A 20 7.70 4.19 -12.95
N ALA A 21 7.19 4.09 -11.73
CA ALA A 21 8.05 3.78 -10.62
C ALA A 21 8.86 2.58 -11.10
N GLN A 22 10.17 2.74 -11.26
CA GLN A 22 11.07 1.63 -11.44
C GLN A 22 10.82 0.71 -10.24
N VAL A 23 10.06 -0.33 -10.47
CA VAL A 23 10.10 -1.50 -9.60
C VAL A 23 11.50 -2.02 -9.78
N ASP A 24 12.28 -1.88 -8.73
CA ASP A 24 13.61 -2.44 -8.60
C ASP A 24 13.50 -3.97 -8.52
N THR A 25 13.06 -4.60 -9.62
CA THR A 25 13.22 -6.02 -9.83
C THR A 25 14.64 -6.23 -10.30
N THR A 26 15.60 -5.98 -9.42
CA THR A 26 16.94 -6.47 -9.59
C THR A 26 16.98 -7.99 -9.31
N ALA A 27 16.37 -8.77 -10.18
CA ALA A 27 17.05 -9.98 -10.57
C ALA A 27 18.37 -9.51 -11.15
N ASP A 28 19.49 -9.93 -10.59
CA ASP A 28 20.85 -9.63 -11.03
C ASP A 28 21.05 -10.20 -12.46
N CYS A 29 20.45 -9.50 -13.44
CA CYS A 29 20.67 -9.76 -14.84
C CYS A 29 22.06 -9.25 -15.12
N GLY A 30 23.06 -10.08 -14.92
CA GLY A 30 24.47 -9.79 -15.19
C GLY A 30 24.60 -8.99 -16.48
N SER A 31 25.39 -7.94 -16.48
CA SER A 31 25.61 -6.98 -17.57
C SER A 31 25.42 -7.67 -18.93
N THR A 32 24.31 -7.38 -19.61
CA THR A 32 24.01 -7.93 -20.92
C THR A 32 25.08 -7.39 -21.88
N ASP A 33 26.11 -8.18 -22.16
CA ASP A 33 27.02 -7.90 -23.25
C ASP A 33 26.18 -7.75 -24.53
N ALA A 34 26.32 -6.62 -25.21
CA ALA A 34 25.61 -6.33 -26.46
C ALA A 34 25.83 -7.41 -27.54
N SER A 35 26.83 -8.27 -27.37
CA SER A 35 27.10 -9.43 -28.22
C SER A 35 26.11 -10.60 -28.03
N ALA A 36 25.36 -10.66 -26.93
CA ALA A 36 24.35 -11.71 -26.70
C ALA A 36 23.03 -11.48 -27.44
N LEU A 37 22.85 -10.31 -28.06
CA LEU A 37 21.61 -9.87 -28.74
C LEU A 37 21.59 -10.21 -30.25
N ASN A 38 22.57 -10.99 -30.76
CA ASN A 38 22.57 -11.40 -32.15
C ASN A 38 21.56 -12.54 -32.39
N THR A 39 20.26 -12.15 -32.41
CA THR A 39 19.16 -13.08 -32.70
C THR A 39 18.96 -13.11 -34.20
N ASP A 40 19.11 -14.30 -34.82
CA ASP A 40 18.74 -14.47 -36.23
C ASP A 40 17.23 -14.31 -36.38
N THR A 41 16.85 -13.24 -37.09
CA THR A 41 15.43 -12.88 -37.32
C THR A 41 14.98 -13.22 -38.73
N SER A 42 15.83 -13.88 -39.54
CA SER A 42 15.55 -14.15 -40.95
C SER A 42 14.31 -15.06 -41.14
N ASP A 43 14.02 -15.93 -40.20
CA ASP A 43 12.88 -16.87 -40.26
C ASP A 43 11.56 -16.30 -39.72
N LEU A 44 11.59 -15.06 -39.17
CA LEU A 44 10.40 -14.43 -38.62
C LEU A 44 9.49 -13.86 -39.71
N PRO A 45 8.17 -13.73 -39.47
CA PRO A 45 7.25 -13.04 -40.38
C PRO A 45 7.73 -11.64 -40.71
N ALA A 46 7.48 -11.19 -41.96
CA ALA A 46 7.96 -9.89 -42.45
C ALA A 46 7.54 -8.70 -41.56
N TYR A 47 6.35 -8.75 -40.97
CA TYR A 47 5.88 -7.68 -40.08
C TYR A 47 6.62 -7.68 -38.73
N TYR A 48 7.09 -8.82 -38.22
CA TYR A 48 7.95 -8.86 -37.06
C TYR A 48 9.35 -8.30 -37.38
N GLN A 49 9.92 -8.69 -38.52
CA GLN A 49 11.18 -8.13 -38.98
C GLN A 49 11.10 -6.60 -39.17
N HIS A 50 10.00 -6.13 -39.75
CA HIS A 50 9.75 -4.70 -39.96
C HIS A 50 9.77 -3.91 -38.63
N TRP A 51 9.12 -4.43 -37.58
CA TRP A 51 9.08 -3.77 -36.28
C TRP A 51 10.19 -4.20 -35.32
N HIS A 52 11.13 -5.04 -35.75
CA HIS A 52 12.17 -5.62 -34.90
C HIS A 52 11.62 -6.31 -33.66
N TRP A 53 10.45 -6.95 -33.78
CA TRP A 53 9.84 -7.74 -32.73
C TRP A 53 10.33 -9.18 -32.76
N VAL A 54 10.77 -9.69 -31.61
CA VAL A 54 11.26 -11.08 -31.47
C VAL A 54 10.42 -11.82 -30.45
N PRO A 55 9.71 -12.88 -30.86
CA PRO A 55 8.95 -13.72 -29.94
C PRO A 55 9.84 -14.44 -28.94
N ASN A 56 9.28 -14.77 -27.75
CA ASN A 56 10.00 -15.48 -26.68
C ASN A 56 10.68 -16.78 -27.12
N SER A 57 10.07 -17.49 -28.11
CA SER A 57 10.63 -18.72 -28.66
C SER A 57 11.97 -18.55 -29.39
N HIS A 58 12.27 -17.33 -29.84
CA HIS A 58 13.52 -16.98 -30.54
C HIS A 58 14.47 -16.13 -29.69
N LEU A 59 14.08 -15.78 -28.42
CA LEU A 59 14.95 -15.06 -27.50
C LEU A 59 15.91 -15.99 -26.78
N SER A 60 17.15 -15.57 -26.61
CA SER A 60 18.08 -16.23 -25.69
C SER A 60 17.64 -16.06 -24.24
N GLU A 61 18.05 -16.94 -23.34
CA GLU A 61 17.71 -16.82 -21.90
C GLU A 61 18.18 -15.48 -21.31
N ALA A 62 19.34 -14.97 -21.73
CA ALA A 62 19.81 -13.66 -21.33
C ALA A 62 18.89 -12.52 -21.82
N SER A 63 18.30 -12.68 -23.01
CA SER A 63 17.38 -11.69 -23.59
C SER A 63 15.96 -11.76 -23.01
N LYS A 64 15.62 -12.84 -22.31
CA LYS A 64 14.35 -12.98 -21.58
C LYS A 64 14.37 -12.26 -20.23
N CYS A 65 15.57 -11.97 -19.73
CA CYS A 65 15.72 -11.23 -18.48
C CYS A 65 15.14 -9.82 -18.61
N GLY A 66 14.34 -9.38 -17.62
CA GLY A 66 13.68 -8.07 -17.63
C GLY A 66 12.49 -7.95 -18.60
N LEU A 67 11.95 -9.05 -19.10
CA LEU A 67 10.69 -9.01 -19.85
C LEU A 67 9.54 -8.55 -18.95
N THR A 68 8.72 -7.66 -19.47
CA THR A 68 7.46 -7.30 -18.82
C THR A 68 6.60 -8.54 -18.64
N PRO A 69 6.05 -8.80 -17.43
CA PRO A 69 5.18 -9.95 -17.21
C PRO A 69 4.04 -10.03 -18.22
N GLY A 70 3.75 -11.24 -18.73
CA GLY A 70 2.72 -11.48 -19.75
C GLY A 70 3.14 -11.18 -21.19
N CYS A 71 4.32 -10.61 -21.43
CA CYS A 71 4.83 -10.37 -22.77
C CYS A 71 5.29 -11.66 -23.47
N GLN A 72 4.89 -11.83 -24.73
CA GLN A 72 5.26 -12.97 -25.57
C GLN A 72 6.52 -12.71 -26.43
N GLY A 73 7.21 -11.62 -26.23
CA GLY A 73 8.42 -11.21 -26.94
C GLY A 73 8.85 -9.80 -26.56
N ARG A 74 9.81 -9.28 -27.27
CA ARG A 74 10.28 -7.88 -27.10
C ARG A 74 10.77 -7.27 -28.41
N PHE A 75 10.80 -5.94 -28.46
CA PHE A 75 11.49 -5.22 -29.52
C PHE A 75 13.01 -5.26 -29.26
N ILE A 76 13.79 -5.65 -30.28
CA ILE A 76 15.23 -5.71 -30.18
C ILE A 76 15.85 -4.65 -31.09
N GLU A 77 16.60 -3.73 -30.50
CA GLU A 77 17.36 -2.74 -31.27
C GLU A 77 18.48 -3.44 -32.04
N PRO A 78 18.53 -3.34 -33.39
CA PRO A 78 19.61 -3.90 -34.17
C PRO A 78 20.95 -3.29 -33.79
N LEU A 79 22.01 -4.11 -33.83
CA LEU A 79 23.36 -3.65 -33.53
C LEU A 79 23.74 -2.44 -34.41
N ARG A 80 24.49 -1.55 -33.82
CA ARG A 80 25.08 -0.39 -34.50
C ARG A 80 26.54 -0.72 -34.81
N ASP A 81 26.77 -1.26 -36.01
CA ASP A 81 28.05 -1.86 -36.46
C ASP A 81 28.94 -0.93 -37.25
N TRP A 82 28.66 0.40 -37.19
CA TRP A 82 29.52 1.38 -37.87
C TRP A 82 30.54 2.03 -36.94
N GLU A 83 31.62 2.56 -37.54
CA GLU A 83 32.71 3.22 -36.83
C GLU A 83 32.18 4.47 -36.08
N GLY A 84 32.47 4.56 -34.79
CA GLY A 84 32.02 5.66 -33.93
C GLY A 84 30.62 5.53 -33.38
N ALA A 85 29.89 4.42 -33.57
CA ALA A 85 28.51 4.21 -33.13
C ALA A 85 28.26 4.43 -31.62
N ASN A 86 29.31 4.35 -30.80
CA ASN A 86 29.21 4.60 -29.34
C ASN A 86 29.62 6.04 -28.95
N GLN A 87 29.81 6.91 -29.88
CA GLN A 87 30.19 8.31 -29.63
C GLN A 87 28.98 9.22 -29.77
N ALA A 88 28.87 10.20 -28.87
CA ALA A 88 27.82 11.21 -29.01
C ALA A 88 27.97 12.02 -30.30
N PRO A 89 26.88 12.33 -31.04
CA PRO A 89 26.91 12.99 -32.35
C PRO A 89 27.67 14.32 -32.38
N VAL A 90 27.69 15.04 -31.25
CA VAL A 90 28.36 16.34 -31.10
C VAL A 90 29.89 16.23 -31.27
N ARG A 91 30.49 15.09 -30.94
CA ARG A 91 31.94 14.87 -30.97
C ARG A 91 32.39 14.03 -32.15
N ALA A 92 31.47 13.40 -32.86
CA ALA A 92 31.78 12.48 -33.93
C ALA A 92 31.83 13.20 -35.28
N PRO A 93 32.72 12.75 -36.20
CA PRO A 93 32.73 13.21 -37.56
C PRO A 93 31.46 12.78 -38.30
N LEU A 94 31.04 13.53 -39.31
CA LEU A 94 29.98 13.11 -40.21
C LEU A 94 30.61 12.29 -41.36
N ASN A 95 30.23 11.03 -41.44
CA ASN A 95 30.57 10.13 -42.54
C ASN A 95 29.37 10.00 -43.46
N VAL A 96 29.64 10.12 -44.75
CA VAL A 96 28.60 10.04 -45.81
C VAL A 96 29.07 9.08 -46.88
N SER A 97 28.20 8.13 -47.27
CA SER A 97 28.40 7.24 -48.40
C SER A 97 27.12 7.19 -49.27
N ALA A 98 27.31 6.98 -50.55
CA ALA A 98 26.23 6.79 -51.52
C ALA A 98 26.80 6.17 -52.80
N ASP A 99 25.98 5.57 -53.67
CA ASP A 99 26.42 5.03 -54.92
C ASP A 99 26.98 6.16 -55.84
N THR A 100 26.34 7.32 -55.82
CA THR A 100 26.77 8.49 -56.58
C THR A 100 26.65 9.77 -55.74
N ILE A 101 27.70 10.57 -55.73
CA ILE A 101 27.74 11.89 -55.07
C ILE A 101 28.11 12.95 -56.11
N GLU A 102 27.23 13.88 -56.37
CA GLU A 102 27.44 15.02 -57.28
C GLU A 102 27.37 16.34 -56.53
N SER A 103 28.27 17.25 -56.81
CA SER A 103 28.25 18.60 -56.23
C SER A 103 28.25 19.64 -57.27
N VAL A 104 27.13 20.41 -57.35
CA VAL A 104 26.95 21.50 -58.32
C VAL A 104 26.59 22.79 -57.58
N GLY A 105 27.51 23.73 -57.54
CA GLY A 105 27.34 24.99 -56.81
C GLY A 105 27.17 24.80 -55.33
N SER A 106 26.05 25.25 -54.76
CA SER A 106 25.72 25.10 -53.34
C SER A 106 25.04 23.78 -52.99
N LYS A 107 24.71 22.94 -53.97
CA LYS A 107 23.98 21.69 -53.78
C LYS A 107 24.90 20.49 -53.93
N ALA A 108 24.83 19.59 -53.00
CA ALA A 108 25.37 18.24 -53.09
C ALA A 108 24.22 17.24 -53.13
N THR A 109 24.19 16.42 -54.18
CA THR A 109 23.16 15.40 -54.40
C THR A 109 23.81 14.02 -54.27
N MET A 110 23.13 13.14 -53.55
CA MET A 110 23.55 11.77 -53.30
C MET A 110 22.43 10.84 -53.70
N THR A 111 22.73 9.81 -54.47
CA THR A 111 21.75 8.84 -54.97
C THR A 111 22.25 7.42 -54.83
N GLY A 112 21.30 6.52 -54.48
CA GLY A 112 21.53 5.10 -54.27
C GLY A 112 22.24 4.83 -52.91
N ASP A 113 21.65 4.00 -52.10
CA ASP A 113 22.14 3.59 -50.79
C ASP A 113 22.87 4.69 -49.99
N VAL A 114 22.14 5.84 -49.87
CA VAL A 114 22.71 6.98 -49.11
C VAL A 114 22.73 6.68 -47.64
N GLN A 115 23.90 6.70 -47.04
CA GLN A 115 24.11 6.48 -45.62
C GLN A 115 24.83 7.67 -45.00
N LEU A 116 24.26 8.23 -43.94
CA LEU A 116 24.87 9.25 -43.10
C LEU A 116 25.05 8.68 -41.69
N ARG A 117 26.27 8.76 -41.18
CA ARG A 117 26.64 8.27 -39.83
C ARG A 117 27.32 9.38 -39.10
N LYS A 118 26.87 9.66 -37.88
CA LYS A 118 27.44 10.67 -37.00
C LYS A 118 27.36 10.25 -35.57
N GLY A 119 28.38 9.57 -35.08
CA GLY A 119 28.33 8.96 -33.76
C GLY A 119 27.23 7.90 -33.68
N ASP A 120 26.41 7.94 -32.65
CA ASP A 120 25.29 7.02 -32.42
C ASP A 120 24.07 7.29 -33.33
N LEU A 121 24.10 8.34 -34.15
CA LEU A 121 23.05 8.67 -35.11
C LEU A 121 23.33 8.03 -36.47
N SER A 122 22.36 7.32 -37.03
CA SER A 122 22.35 6.90 -38.44
C SER A 122 21.13 7.39 -39.18
N LEU A 123 21.36 7.67 -40.48
CA LEU A 123 20.29 8.05 -41.37
C LEU A 123 20.56 7.38 -42.73
N ASP A 124 19.57 6.66 -43.23
CA ASP A 124 19.61 5.95 -44.50
C ASP A 124 18.48 6.45 -45.42
N ALA A 125 18.72 6.55 -46.74
CA ALA A 125 17.72 6.96 -47.70
C ALA A 125 18.14 6.53 -49.12
N GLY A 126 17.19 6.46 -50.06
CA GLY A 126 17.50 6.25 -51.45
C GLY A 126 18.08 7.47 -52.15
N TYR A 127 17.72 8.68 -51.68
CA TYR A 127 18.13 9.95 -52.22
C TYR A 127 18.35 11.00 -51.12
N ALA A 128 19.43 11.79 -51.20
CA ALA A 128 19.66 12.94 -50.34
C ALA A 128 20.19 14.15 -51.13
N GLN A 129 19.71 15.34 -50.83
CA GLN A 129 20.22 16.60 -51.35
C GLN A 129 20.53 17.57 -50.19
N TYR A 130 21.76 17.95 -50.07
CA TYR A 130 22.24 18.98 -49.14
C TYR A 130 22.41 20.30 -49.85
N ASN A 131 21.73 21.36 -49.39
CA ASN A 131 21.90 22.71 -49.89
C ASN A 131 22.69 23.57 -48.90
N ARG A 132 23.93 23.88 -49.23
CA ARG A 132 24.84 24.65 -48.38
C ARG A 132 24.39 26.09 -48.13
N SER A 133 23.59 26.69 -49.07
CA SER A 133 23.20 28.10 -48.99
C SER A 133 22.19 28.37 -47.89
N ASN A 134 21.34 27.39 -47.58
CA ASN A 134 20.31 27.47 -46.54
C ASN A 134 20.45 26.38 -45.49
N SER A 135 21.50 25.56 -45.56
CA SER A 135 21.80 24.47 -44.62
C SER A 135 20.67 23.43 -44.47
N THR A 136 19.94 23.13 -45.55
CA THR A 136 18.88 22.15 -45.56
C THR A 136 19.32 20.83 -46.21
N VAL A 137 18.90 19.73 -45.58
CA VAL A 137 18.98 18.37 -46.12
C VAL A 137 17.59 17.91 -46.50
N MET A 138 17.41 17.43 -47.69
CA MET A 138 16.20 16.78 -48.19
C MET A 138 16.50 15.30 -48.42
N LEU A 139 15.65 14.43 -47.97
CA LEU A 139 15.77 12.98 -48.06
C LEU A 139 14.50 12.38 -48.63
N ARG A 140 14.66 11.34 -49.44
CA ARG A 140 13.52 10.64 -50.08
C ARG A 140 13.83 9.17 -50.21
N ASP A 141 12.80 8.40 -50.44
CA ASP A 141 12.84 6.97 -50.72
C ASP A 141 13.39 6.16 -49.55
N ASN A 142 12.48 5.64 -48.75
CA ASN A 142 12.77 4.83 -47.54
C ASN A 142 13.73 5.52 -46.56
N VAL A 143 13.35 6.67 -46.07
CA VAL A 143 14.11 7.38 -45.05
C VAL A 143 14.03 6.62 -43.76
N VAL A 144 15.19 6.22 -43.20
CA VAL A 144 15.31 5.54 -41.90
C VAL A 144 16.27 6.33 -41.02
N LEU A 145 15.81 6.77 -39.90
CA LEU A 145 16.60 7.47 -38.89
C LEU A 145 16.64 6.63 -37.61
N ARG A 146 17.85 6.37 -37.08
CA ARG A 146 18.09 5.61 -35.86
C ARG A 146 18.92 6.41 -34.88
N GLN A 147 18.49 6.38 -33.64
CA GLN A 147 19.23 6.82 -32.46
C GLN A 147 19.12 5.74 -31.39
N PRO A 148 19.97 5.75 -30.33
CA PRO A 148 19.80 4.81 -29.23
C PRO A 148 18.37 4.80 -28.70
N GLY A 149 17.76 3.61 -28.66
CA GLY A 149 16.41 3.39 -28.20
C GLY A 149 15.27 3.82 -29.15
N VAL A 150 15.57 4.44 -30.32
CA VAL A 150 14.52 4.98 -31.22
C VAL A 150 14.79 4.69 -32.69
N LEU A 151 13.75 4.27 -33.38
CA LEU A 151 13.69 4.11 -34.83
C LEU A 151 12.55 4.96 -35.42
N LEU A 152 12.88 5.76 -36.47
CA LEU A 152 11.89 6.46 -37.28
C LEU A 152 12.06 6.03 -38.73
N ARG A 153 10.92 5.88 -39.43
CA ARG A 153 10.88 5.64 -40.86
C ARG A 153 9.92 6.62 -41.52
N GLY A 154 10.16 6.93 -42.75
CA GLY A 154 9.26 7.78 -43.56
C GLY A 154 9.60 7.75 -45.03
N GLN A 155 8.79 8.40 -45.86
CA GLN A 155 9.02 8.48 -47.29
C GLN A 155 9.79 9.74 -47.74
N TYR A 156 9.60 10.82 -46.97
CA TYR A 156 10.23 12.11 -47.22
C TYR A 156 10.65 12.75 -45.89
N ALA A 157 11.85 13.32 -45.85
CA ALA A 157 12.26 14.17 -44.73
C ALA A 157 12.98 15.43 -45.23
N GLN A 158 12.79 16.53 -44.52
CA GLN A 158 13.52 17.78 -44.72
C GLN A 158 14.03 18.27 -43.36
N ILE A 159 15.29 18.61 -43.30
CA ILE A 159 15.97 19.00 -42.02
C ILE A 159 16.75 20.30 -42.27
N ASP A 160 16.49 21.33 -41.48
CA ASP A 160 17.36 22.53 -41.37
C ASP A 160 18.45 22.23 -40.34
N THR A 161 19.68 22.01 -40.80
CA THR A 161 20.78 21.59 -39.94
C THR A 161 21.27 22.70 -39.00
N ASN A 162 20.98 23.97 -39.24
CA ASN A 162 21.31 25.08 -38.38
C ASN A 162 20.29 25.33 -37.28
N LYS A 163 19.00 25.21 -37.63
CA LYS A 163 17.90 25.52 -36.74
C LYS A 163 17.38 24.28 -36.02
N GLY A 164 17.80 23.07 -36.47
CA GLY A 164 17.28 21.82 -35.90
C GLY A 164 15.78 21.61 -36.19
N PHE A 165 15.21 22.34 -37.18
CA PHE A 165 13.84 22.16 -37.64
C PHE A 165 13.81 21.03 -38.64
N GLY A 166 12.70 20.29 -38.66
CA GLY A 166 12.57 19.19 -39.59
C GLY A 166 11.13 18.75 -39.75
N GLU A 167 10.88 18.03 -40.83
CA GLU A 167 9.63 17.34 -41.09
C GLU A 167 9.91 15.94 -41.61
N LEU A 168 9.01 15.01 -41.28
CA LEU A 168 9.03 13.63 -41.76
C LEU A 168 7.61 13.25 -42.17
N GLU A 169 7.42 12.82 -43.37
CA GLU A 169 6.11 12.45 -43.94
C GLU A 169 5.95 10.92 -43.94
N GLN A 170 4.72 10.46 -43.72
CA GLN A 170 4.35 9.05 -43.63
C GLN A 170 5.23 8.34 -42.62
N ALA A 171 5.28 8.91 -41.42
CA ALA A 171 6.19 8.49 -40.35
C ALA A 171 5.69 7.25 -39.64
N GLU A 172 6.62 6.33 -39.36
CA GLU A 172 6.52 5.24 -38.42
C GLU A 172 7.51 5.47 -37.26
N ILE A 173 7.11 5.18 -36.07
CA ILE A 173 7.87 5.43 -34.85
C ILE A 173 7.94 4.15 -34.05
N LEU A 174 9.11 3.80 -33.53
CA LEU A 174 9.31 2.72 -32.58
C LEU A 174 10.30 3.15 -31.48
N SER A 175 9.88 2.98 -30.22
CA SER A 175 10.76 3.04 -29.05
C SER A 175 11.11 1.63 -28.60
N PHE A 176 12.39 1.29 -28.59
CA PHE A 176 12.85 0.00 -28.11
C PHE A 176 12.77 -0.11 -26.60
N ASP A 177 12.94 1.00 -25.88
CA ASP A 177 12.96 1.03 -24.41
C ASP A 177 11.55 0.81 -23.80
N THR A 178 10.55 1.47 -24.38
CA THR A 178 9.16 1.41 -23.87
C THR A 178 8.28 0.42 -24.63
N GLY A 179 8.72 -0.09 -25.77
CA GLY A 179 7.90 -0.89 -26.67
C GLY A 179 6.79 -0.10 -27.36
N ALA A 180 6.83 1.22 -27.25
CA ALA A 180 5.85 2.10 -27.88
C ALA A 180 6.08 2.20 -29.39
N ARG A 181 5.02 2.06 -30.17
CA ARG A 181 5.02 2.24 -31.63
C ARG A 181 3.84 3.08 -32.09
N GLY A 182 3.97 3.70 -33.22
CA GLY A 182 2.92 4.54 -33.80
C GLY A 182 3.19 4.94 -35.21
N THR A 183 2.23 5.61 -35.81
CA THR A 183 2.31 6.21 -37.16
C THR A 183 1.89 7.67 -37.11
N ALA A 184 2.39 8.46 -38.02
CA ALA A 184 1.88 9.82 -38.26
C ALA A 184 1.90 10.15 -39.75
N GLY A 185 0.87 10.82 -40.22
CA GLY A 185 0.87 11.34 -41.62
C GLY A 185 2.03 12.31 -41.85
N ARG A 186 2.29 13.16 -40.84
CA ARG A 186 3.44 14.06 -40.81
C ARG A 186 3.91 14.32 -39.39
N ILE A 187 5.19 14.30 -39.17
CA ILE A 187 5.84 14.83 -37.97
C ILE A 187 6.58 16.10 -38.36
N SER A 188 6.33 17.19 -37.68
CA SER A 188 7.06 18.43 -37.84
C SER A 188 7.66 18.93 -36.54
N ARG A 189 8.83 19.54 -36.61
CA ARG A 189 9.53 20.16 -35.51
C ARG A 189 9.71 21.65 -35.77
N PRO A 190 8.69 22.51 -35.45
CA PRO A 190 8.75 23.95 -35.70
C PRO A 190 9.70 24.71 -34.80
N GLY A 191 10.18 24.07 -33.71
CA GLY A 191 11.12 24.65 -32.75
C GLY A 191 12.01 23.62 -32.10
N TYR A 192 12.92 24.05 -31.20
CA TYR A 192 13.83 23.13 -30.52
C TYR A 192 13.14 22.18 -29.53
N THR A 193 12.04 22.62 -28.94
CA THR A 193 11.32 21.93 -27.89
C THR A 193 9.89 21.51 -28.26
N ARG A 194 9.44 21.87 -29.47
CA ARG A 194 8.06 21.61 -29.93
C ARG A 194 8.04 20.63 -31.11
N PHE A 195 7.10 19.66 -30.99
CA PHE A 195 6.81 18.69 -32.05
C PHE A 195 5.32 18.70 -32.33
N GLU A 196 4.96 18.54 -33.59
CA GLU A 196 3.59 18.44 -34.09
C GLU A 196 3.46 17.17 -34.92
N LEU A 197 2.48 16.33 -34.60
CA LEU A 197 2.16 15.11 -35.31
C LEU A 197 0.74 15.28 -35.88
N GLU A 198 0.57 15.00 -37.16
CA GLU A 198 -0.73 15.04 -37.86
C GLU A 198 -1.17 13.60 -38.14
N THR A 199 -2.46 13.30 -37.92
CA THR A 199 -3.05 11.97 -38.14
C THR A 199 -2.22 10.88 -37.45
N ALA A 200 -2.07 11.02 -36.14
CA ALA A 200 -1.19 10.18 -35.35
C ALA A 200 -1.90 8.95 -34.74
N SER A 201 -1.19 7.84 -34.71
CA SER A 201 -1.57 6.67 -33.92
C SER A 201 -0.48 6.28 -32.93
N TYR A 202 -0.89 5.63 -31.84
CA TYR A 202 0.01 5.15 -30.80
C TYR A 202 -0.53 3.87 -30.17
N THR A 203 0.37 2.90 -29.89
CA THR A 203 0.07 1.67 -29.16
C THR A 203 1.35 1.11 -28.50
N GLN A 204 1.18 0.30 -27.47
CA GLN A 204 2.24 -0.57 -26.91
C GLN A 204 1.96 -2.06 -27.19
N CYS A 205 0.93 -2.35 -27.96
CA CYS A 205 0.59 -3.72 -28.32
C CYS A 205 1.62 -4.32 -29.30
N THR A 206 1.67 -5.65 -29.32
CA THR A 206 2.54 -6.38 -30.24
C THR A 206 2.12 -6.13 -31.70
N PRO A 207 3.04 -6.24 -32.66
CA PRO A 207 2.72 -5.96 -34.05
C PRO A 207 1.61 -6.83 -34.65
N ASP A 208 1.45 -8.06 -34.16
CA ASP A 208 0.47 -9.05 -34.62
C ASP A 208 -0.88 -8.98 -33.90
N ASN A 209 -0.93 -8.28 -32.75
CA ASN A 209 -2.15 -8.22 -31.95
C ASN A 209 -2.32 -6.81 -31.37
N GLU A 210 -2.83 -5.92 -32.20
CA GLU A 210 -3.14 -4.55 -31.78
C GLU A 210 -4.49 -4.50 -31.08
N THR A 211 -4.53 -4.97 -29.83
CA THR A 211 -5.75 -4.99 -29.03
C THR A 211 -6.29 -3.58 -28.79
N TRP A 212 -5.40 -2.60 -28.57
CA TRP A 212 -5.81 -1.20 -28.44
C TRP A 212 -4.86 -0.25 -29.18
N SER A 213 -5.41 0.85 -29.62
CA SER A 213 -4.66 1.97 -30.21
C SER A 213 -5.30 3.30 -29.86
N LEU A 214 -4.46 4.32 -29.70
CA LEU A 214 -4.88 5.70 -29.58
C LEU A 214 -4.70 6.35 -30.97
N HIS A 215 -5.73 7.04 -31.43
CA HIS A 215 -5.69 7.83 -32.66
C HIS A 215 -6.00 9.29 -32.33
N ALA A 216 -5.31 10.22 -33.00
CA ALA A 216 -5.55 11.65 -32.86
C ALA A 216 -5.40 12.35 -34.21
N ASP A 217 -6.25 13.34 -34.47
CA ASP A 217 -6.13 14.19 -35.67
C ASP A 217 -4.82 14.99 -35.61
N SER A 218 -4.46 15.50 -34.43
CA SER A 218 -3.18 16.17 -34.19
C SER A 218 -2.72 15.98 -32.76
N ILE A 219 -1.39 15.88 -32.58
CA ILE A 219 -0.73 15.88 -31.28
C ILE A 219 0.36 16.97 -31.32
N GLU A 220 0.32 17.89 -30.38
CA GLU A 220 1.34 18.91 -30.14
C GLU A 220 2.06 18.56 -28.82
N LEU A 221 3.39 18.46 -28.86
CA LEU A 221 4.24 18.18 -27.72
C LEU A 221 5.17 19.36 -27.49
N ASP A 222 5.10 19.95 -26.32
CA ASP A 222 5.94 21.09 -25.92
C ASP A 222 6.76 20.72 -24.66
N TYR A 223 8.01 20.40 -24.86
CA TYR A 223 8.94 20.02 -23.79
C TYR A 223 9.39 21.19 -22.91
N GLU A 224 9.24 22.43 -23.39
CA GLU A 224 9.54 23.61 -22.56
C GLU A 224 8.48 23.76 -21.46
N SER A 225 7.22 23.68 -21.83
CA SER A 225 6.09 23.71 -20.90
C SER A 225 5.81 22.37 -20.22
N GLY A 226 6.35 21.26 -20.75
CA GLY A 226 6.08 19.90 -20.29
C GLY A 226 4.67 19.41 -20.61
N ARG A 227 4.03 19.96 -21.65
CA ARG A 227 2.65 19.65 -22.01
C ARG A 227 2.52 19.05 -23.40
N GLY A 228 1.66 18.04 -23.48
CA GLY A 228 1.13 17.51 -24.72
C GLY A 228 -0.35 17.88 -24.88
N VAL A 229 -0.74 18.20 -26.08
CA VAL A 229 -2.14 18.47 -26.47
C VAL A 229 -2.50 17.59 -27.65
N ALA A 230 -3.49 16.72 -27.46
CA ALA A 230 -4.06 15.94 -28.57
C ALA A 230 -5.49 16.42 -28.90
N ARG A 231 -5.83 16.47 -30.18
CA ARG A 231 -7.14 16.87 -30.66
C ARG A 231 -7.77 15.74 -31.47
N GLY A 232 -9.09 15.61 -31.37
CA GLY A 232 -9.83 14.54 -32.07
C GLY A 232 -9.35 13.14 -31.61
N THR A 233 -9.05 12.99 -30.30
CA THR A 233 -8.44 11.76 -29.76
C THR A 233 -9.48 10.69 -29.57
N SER A 234 -9.23 9.48 -30.06
CA SER A 234 -10.02 8.29 -29.78
C SER A 234 -9.14 7.14 -29.32
N ILE A 235 -9.59 6.42 -28.30
CA ILE A 235 -9.02 5.12 -27.91
C ILE A 235 -9.89 4.06 -28.57
N ARG A 236 -9.26 3.14 -29.26
CA ARG A 236 -9.92 2.02 -29.93
C ARG A 236 -9.47 0.71 -29.34
N VAL A 237 -10.41 -0.21 -29.19
CA VAL A 237 -10.15 -1.59 -28.80
C VAL A 237 -10.65 -2.48 -29.93
N TYR A 238 -9.76 -3.26 -30.55
CA TYR A 238 -10.03 -3.99 -31.80
C TYR A 238 -10.72 -3.11 -32.83
N ASP A 239 -10.13 -1.92 -33.09
CA ASP A 239 -10.66 -0.88 -34.02
C ASP A 239 -12.01 -0.26 -33.65
N PHE A 240 -12.69 -0.74 -32.58
CA PHE A 240 -13.92 -0.14 -32.11
C PHE A 240 -13.61 1.04 -31.16
N PRO A 241 -14.11 2.26 -31.44
CA PRO A 241 -13.86 3.43 -30.60
C PRO A 241 -14.61 3.29 -29.26
N VAL A 242 -13.87 3.11 -28.16
CA VAL A 242 -14.42 2.98 -26.81
C VAL A 242 -14.39 4.29 -26.02
N PHE A 243 -13.54 5.23 -26.43
CA PHE A 243 -13.44 6.55 -25.80
C PHE A 243 -13.13 7.59 -26.88
N TYR A 244 -13.73 8.78 -26.76
CA TYR A 244 -13.45 9.93 -27.60
C TYR A 244 -13.35 11.20 -26.79
N SER A 245 -12.32 12.01 -27.06
CA SER A 245 -12.17 13.36 -26.52
C SER A 245 -11.80 14.34 -27.64
N PRO A 246 -12.54 15.44 -27.84
CA PRO A 246 -12.16 16.46 -28.80
C PRO A 246 -10.87 17.18 -28.43
N TYR A 247 -10.49 17.16 -27.15
CA TYR A 247 -9.30 17.80 -26.62
C TYR A 247 -8.78 17.00 -25.40
N LEU A 248 -7.52 16.60 -25.43
CA LEU A 248 -6.83 15.92 -24.36
C LEU A 248 -5.51 16.64 -24.07
N ASN A 249 -5.30 17.03 -22.82
CA ASN A 249 -4.05 17.60 -22.32
C ASN A 249 -3.38 16.59 -21.39
N PHE A 250 -2.10 16.33 -21.60
CA PHE A 250 -1.34 15.36 -20.84
C PHE A 250 0.10 15.84 -20.58
N PRO A 251 0.79 15.37 -19.53
CA PRO A 251 2.20 15.65 -19.32
C PRO A 251 3.05 14.90 -20.35
N VAL A 252 4.14 15.54 -20.81
CA VAL A 252 5.13 14.94 -21.71
C VAL A 252 6.40 14.51 -20.99
N ASP A 253 6.45 14.73 -19.70
CA ASP A 253 7.55 14.35 -18.77
C ASP A 253 6.98 14.12 -17.37
N ASP A 254 7.85 13.87 -16.38
CA ASP A 254 7.46 13.56 -15.02
C ASP A 254 6.86 14.76 -14.25
N ARG A 255 6.69 15.92 -14.87
CA ARG A 255 6.03 17.07 -14.26
C ARG A 255 4.53 16.82 -14.11
N ARG A 256 4.00 17.15 -12.93
CA ARG A 256 2.56 17.09 -12.68
C ARG A 256 1.82 18.07 -13.58
N ALA A 257 0.78 17.61 -14.25
CA ALA A 257 -0.04 18.43 -15.15
C ALA A 257 -1.53 18.31 -14.82
N THR A 258 -2.25 19.42 -14.92
CA THR A 258 -3.72 19.42 -14.81
C THR A 258 -4.34 18.65 -15.98
N GLY A 259 -5.28 17.74 -15.68
CA GLY A 259 -5.97 16.94 -16.70
C GLY A 259 -6.90 15.89 -16.13
N PHE A 260 -7.62 15.20 -16.99
CA PHE A 260 -8.42 14.05 -16.61
C PHE A 260 -7.51 12.88 -16.22
N LEU A 261 -7.85 12.23 -15.12
CA LEU A 261 -7.33 10.92 -14.78
C LEU A 261 -8.26 9.85 -15.36
N PHE A 262 -7.82 8.59 -15.31
CA PHE A 262 -8.63 7.51 -15.85
C PHE A 262 -9.93 7.33 -15.06
N PRO A 263 -11.07 7.17 -15.76
CA PRO A 263 -12.33 6.89 -15.11
C PRO A 263 -12.33 5.48 -14.49
N SER A 264 -13.08 5.27 -13.41
CA SER A 264 -13.34 3.97 -12.84
C SER A 264 -14.78 3.53 -13.07
N PHE A 265 -14.96 2.21 -13.19
CA PHE A 265 -16.25 1.58 -13.39
C PHE A 265 -16.39 0.42 -12.41
N GLY A 266 -17.56 0.32 -11.78
CA GLY A 266 -17.91 -0.76 -10.87
C GLY A 266 -19.37 -1.14 -11.02
N VAL A 267 -19.72 -2.31 -10.51
CA VAL A 267 -21.11 -2.74 -10.31
C VAL A 267 -21.20 -3.25 -8.88
N ALA A 268 -21.95 -2.55 -8.05
CA ALA A 268 -22.24 -2.94 -6.68
C ALA A 268 -23.77 -3.02 -6.53
N ASP A 269 -24.26 -4.09 -5.90
CA ASP A 269 -25.69 -4.34 -5.70
C ASP A 269 -26.54 -4.15 -6.97
N SER A 270 -26.04 -4.65 -8.10
CA SER A 270 -26.68 -4.50 -9.43
C SER A 270 -26.81 -3.05 -9.90
N SER A 271 -26.06 -2.12 -9.35
CA SER A 271 -26.03 -0.71 -9.69
C SER A 271 -24.70 -0.33 -10.35
N LEU A 272 -24.74 0.30 -11.50
CA LEU A 272 -23.55 0.81 -12.19
C LEU A 272 -23.01 2.04 -11.45
N ASP A 273 -21.71 2.05 -11.19
CA ASP A 273 -20.98 3.13 -10.54
C ASP A 273 -19.84 3.60 -11.45
N ILE A 274 -19.86 4.87 -11.84
CA ILE A 274 -18.89 5.48 -12.75
C ILE A 274 -18.31 6.72 -12.08
N SER A 275 -16.99 6.82 -12.01
CA SER A 275 -16.30 8.04 -11.55
C SER A 275 -15.28 8.54 -12.56
N ILE A 276 -15.19 9.86 -12.70
CA ILE A 276 -14.31 10.53 -13.69
C ILE A 276 -13.44 11.56 -12.96
N PRO A 277 -12.27 11.19 -12.45
CA PRO A 277 -11.42 12.12 -11.72
C PRO A 277 -10.77 13.16 -12.63
N TYR A 278 -10.70 14.39 -12.15
CA TYR A 278 -9.98 15.49 -12.79
C TYR A 278 -8.94 16.05 -11.83
N TYR A 279 -7.68 15.94 -12.20
CA TYR A 279 -6.55 16.43 -11.42
C TYR A 279 -6.26 17.89 -11.73
N LEU A 280 -6.09 18.69 -10.69
CA LEU A 280 -5.72 20.11 -10.74
C LEU A 280 -4.33 20.28 -10.12
N ASN A 281 -3.32 20.52 -10.94
CA ASN A 281 -2.00 20.96 -10.50
C ASN A 281 -2.02 22.45 -10.23
N LEU A 282 -2.38 22.86 -9.01
CA LEU A 282 -2.58 24.25 -8.63
C LEU A 282 -1.26 24.95 -8.34
N ALA A 283 -0.35 24.29 -7.62
CA ALA A 283 1.00 24.76 -7.33
C ALA A 283 1.94 23.58 -7.03
N PRO A 284 3.27 23.80 -6.94
CA PRO A 284 4.22 22.75 -6.60
C PRO A 284 3.92 22.02 -5.28
N ASN A 285 3.25 22.69 -4.36
CA ASN A 285 3.01 22.23 -3.00
C ASN A 285 1.53 22.05 -2.64
N TYR A 286 0.60 22.24 -3.58
CA TYR A 286 -0.80 21.85 -3.39
C TYR A 286 -1.48 21.51 -4.71
N ASP A 287 -2.37 20.56 -4.63
CA ASP A 287 -3.15 20.06 -5.76
C ASP A 287 -4.55 19.61 -5.31
N ALA A 288 -5.39 19.32 -6.30
CA ALA A 288 -6.72 18.82 -6.05
C ALA A 288 -7.10 17.73 -7.06
N ILE A 289 -7.93 16.79 -6.65
CA ILE A 289 -8.65 15.88 -7.52
C ILE A 289 -10.13 16.10 -7.28
N ILE A 290 -10.86 16.42 -8.35
CA ILE A 290 -12.32 16.58 -8.33
C ILE A 290 -12.89 15.43 -9.15
N THR A 291 -13.77 14.62 -8.52
CA THR A 291 -14.30 13.41 -9.12
C THR A 291 -15.83 13.45 -9.13
N PRO A 292 -16.46 13.85 -10.23
CA PRO A 292 -17.86 13.53 -10.48
C PRO A 292 -18.05 12.01 -10.49
N ARG A 293 -19.01 11.51 -9.73
CA ARG A 293 -19.36 10.09 -9.60
C ARG A 293 -20.85 9.90 -9.85
N PHE A 294 -21.19 8.98 -10.69
CA PHE A 294 -22.58 8.63 -11.03
C PHE A 294 -22.87 7.22 -10.53
N ILE A 295 -23.87 7.08 -9.65
CA ILE A 295 -24.35 5.81 -9.12
C ILE A 295 -25.78 5.63 -9.61
N GLU A 296 -26.03 4.67 -10.49
CA GLU A 296 -27.28 4.53 -11.26
C GLU A 296 -28.55 4.57 -10.39
N GLN A 297 -28.57 3.85 -9.28
CA GLN A 297 -29.75 3.76 -8.41
C GLN A 297 -29.81 4.84 -7.33
N ARG A 298 -28.75 5.63 -7.13
CA ARG A 298 -28.67 6.62 -6.05
C ARG A 298 -28.59 8.07 -6.54
N GLY A 299 -27.78 8.36 -7.54
CA GLY A 299 -27.66 9.71 -8.11
C GLY A 299 -26.25 10.12 -8.43
N GLU A 300 -26.01 11.45 -8.38
CA GLU A 300 -24.74 12.07 -8.73
C GLU A 300 -24.03 12.56 -7.46
N ALA A 301 -22.81 12.11 -7.26
CA ALA A 301 -21.94 12.56 -6.17
C ALA A 301 -20.77 13.37 -6.71
N LEU A 302 -20.27 14.29 -5.90
CA LEU A 302 -19.03 15.01 -6.15
C LEU A 302 -18.04 14.69 -5.05
N GLU A 303 -16.95 14.01 -5.41
CA GLU A 303 -15.84 13.74 -4.50
C GLU A 303 -14.71 14.74 -4.75
N THR A 304 -14.04 15.18 -3.70
CA THR A 304 -12.90 16.08 -3.81
C THR A 304 -11.80 15.66 -2.85
N LYS A 305 -10.58 15.55 -3.37
CA LYS A 305 -9.37 15.34 -2.58
C LYS A 305 -8.45 16.54 -2.77
N LEU A 306 -8.16 17.25 -1.71
CA LEU A 306 -7.22 18.37 -1.67
C LEU A 306 -5.97 17.92 -0.92
N ARG A 307 -4.79 18.19 -1.46
CA ARG A 307 -3.51 17.94 -0.79
C ARG A 307 -2.72 19.24 -0.70
N TYR A 308 -2.12 19.46 0.44
CA TYR A 308 -1.28 20.63 0.69
C TYR A 308 -0.05 20.23 1.49
N LEU A 309 1.13 20.54 0.97
CA LEU A 309 2.41 20.32 1.62
C LEU A 309 3.06 21.67 1.90
N ASN A 310 3.49 21.89 3.13
CA ASN A 310 4.31 23.01 3.50
C ASN A 310 5.58 22.53 4.22
N LYS A 311 6.41 23.47 4.65
CA LYS A 311 7.68 23.14 5.32
C LYS A 311 7.49 22.31 6.60
N TYR A 312 6.34 22.43 7.24
CA TYR A 312 6.10 21.89 8.58
C TYR A 312 5.05 20.78 8.61
N SER A 313 4.20 20.70 7.60
CA SER A 313 3.10 19.72 7.63
C SER A 313 2.60 19.35 6.23
N GLU A 314 2.04 18.16 6.16
CA GLU A 314 1.30 17.61 5.03
C GLU A 314 -0.18 17.50 5.40
N TRP A 315 -1.06 17.92 4.49
CA TRP A 315 -2.50 17.95 4.66
C TRP A 315 -3.20 17.20 3.54
N ALA A 316 -4.18 16.40 3.89
CA ALA A 316 -5.12 15.82 2.95
C ALA A 316 -6.55 16.08 3.43
N VAL A 317 -7.38 16.71 2.59
CA VAL A 317 -8.79 16.92 2.86
C VAL A 317 -9.60 16.17 1.81
N ASN A 318 -10.44 15.25 2.26
CA ASN A 318 -11.30 14.43 1.42
C ASN A 318 -12.76 14.81 1.70
N THR A 319 -13.53 15.09 0.66
CA THR A 319 -14.95 15.36 0.78
C THR A 319 -15.73 14.58 -0.26
N SER A 320 -16.92 14.16 0.09
CA SER A 320 -17.91 13.61 -0.83
C SER A 320 -19.28 14.19 -0.51
N TYR A 321 -20.06 14.51 -1.52
CA TYR A 321 -21.42 14.99 -1.37
C TYR A 321 -22.31 14.40 -2.46
N LEU A 322 -23.37 13.70 -2.04
CA LEU A 322 -24.43 13.14 -2.87
C LEU A 322 -25.74 13.84 -2.48
N ALA A 323 -26.23 14.69 -3.37
CA ALA A 323 -27.49 15.39 -3.14
C ALA A 323 -28.68 14.46 -3.39
N ASN A 324 -29.57 14.36 -2.43
CA ASN A 324 -30.85 13.63 -2.53
C ASN A 324 -30.67 12.19 -3.06
N ASP A 325 -29.96 11.36 -2.28
CA ASP A 325 -29.80 9.92 -2.60
C ASP A 325 -31.20 9.30 -2.79
N LYS A 326 -31.44 8.73 -3.96
CA LYS A 326 -32.73 8.18 -4.36
C LYS A 326 -33.19 6.99 -3.50
N LYS A 327 -32.28 6.30 -2.80
CA LYS A 327 -32.59 5.18 -1.90
C LYS A 327 -32.88 5.64 -0.47
N SER A 328 -32.06 6.55 0.09
CA SER A 328 -32.23 7.05 1.46
C SER A 328 -33.09 8.31 1.57
N GLU A 329 -33.45 8.93 0.43
CA GLU A 329 -34.23 10.18 0.33
C GLU A 329 -33.62 11.34 1.13
N SER A 330 -32.26 11.35 1.27
CA SER A 330 -31.53 12.33 2.07
C SER A 330 -30.24 12.73 1.38
N ASP A 331 -29.67 13.88 1.80
CA ASP A 331 -28.34 14.28 1.39
C ASP A 331 -27.28 13.47 2.13
N ARG A 332 -26.32 12.92 1.41
CA ARG A 332 -25.24 12.12 2.01
C ARG A 332 -23.89 12.79 1.77
N TRP A 333 -23.06 12.80 2.81
CA TRP A 333 -21.77 13.47 2.73
C TRP A 333 -20.70 12.80 3.61
N LEU A 334 -19.45 13.02 3.20
CA LEU A 334 -18.25 12.63 3.92
C LEU A 334 -17.31 13.82 4.03
N LEU A 335 -16.67 13.98 5.19
CA LEU A 335 -15.54 14.87 5.42
C LEU A 335 -14.44 14.10 6.11
N GLY A 336 -13.27 14.01 5.46
CA GLY A 336 -12.03 13.48 6.01
C GLY A 336 -10.95 14.56 6.01
N VAL A 337 -10.23 14.74 7.12
CA VAL A 337 -9.08 15.66 7.23
C VAL A 337 -7.96 14.91 7.90
N ASN A 338 -6.83 14.80 7.21
CA ASN A 338 -5.60 14.22 7.74
C ASN A 338 -4.50 15.28 7.70
N GLU A 339 -3.79 15.42 8.80
CA GLU A 339 -2.61 16.27 8.90
C GLU A 339 -1.53 15.54 9.68
N GLU A 340 -0.32 15.60 9.16
CA GLU A 340 0.89 15.19 9.86
C GLU A 340 1.92 16.30 9.75
N GLY A 341 2.40 16.78 10.90
CA GLY A 341 3.28 17.94 10.97
C GLY A 341 4.46 17.77 11.91
N TYR A 342 5.56 18.43 11.56
CA TYR A 342 6.79 18.49 12.36
C TYR A 342 7.24 19.95 12.45
N MET A 343 6.97 20.59 13.59
CA MET A 343 7.41 21.96 13.83
C MET A 343 8.94 22.04 13.96
N ASN A 344 9.55 21.02 14.59
CA ASN A 344 10.98 20.80 14.72
C ASN A 344 11.24 19.33 15.09
N GLU A 345 12.49 18.95 15.38
CA GLU A 345 12.90 17.58 15.75
C GLU A 345 12.23 17.02 17.02
N HIS A 346 11.56 17.84 17.81
CA HIS A 346 10.91 17.44 19.06
C HIS A 346 9.38 17.54 19.02
N TRP A 347 8.81 18.43 18.22
CA TRP A 347 7.39 18.73 18.24
C TRP A 347 6.72 18.35 16.93
N GLY A 348 5.69 17.54 17.03
CA GLY A 348 4.82 17.14 15.93
C GLY A 348 3.36 17.50 16.17
N THR A 349 2.60 17.56 15.09
CA THR A 349 1.13 17.71 15.08
C THR A 349 0.51 16.55 14.32
N GLU A 350 -0.72 16.20 14.67
CA GLU A 350 -1.47 15.12 14.01
C GLU A 350 -2.96 15.48 14.06
N ILE A 351 -3.63 15.42 12.90
CA ILE A 351 -5.07 15.46 12.81
C ILE A 351 -5.54 14.25 12.01
N ASP A 352 -6.43 13.48 12.60
CA ASP A 352 -7.12 12.38 11.94
C ASP A 352 -8.62 12.55 12.23
N PHE A 353 -9.32 13.15 11.29
CA PHE A 353 -10.73 13.47 11.43
C PHE A 353 -11.54 12.88 10.27
N THR A 354 -12.48 12.04 10.59
CA THR A 354 -13.44 11.53 9.62
C THR A 354 -14.86 11.63 10.17
N LYS A 355 -15.77 12.13 9.35
CA LYS A 355 -17.18 12.23 9.67
C LYS A 355 -18.05 11.98 8.44
N VAL A 356 -19.14 11.24 8.62
CA VAL A 356 -20.14 10.97 7.59
C VAL A 356 -21.54 11.42 8.01
N SER A 357 -22.43 11.53 7.05
CA SER A 357 -23.82 11.95 7.27
C SER A 357 -24.63 10.96 8.11
N ASP A 358 -24.38 9.66 7.93
CA ASP A 358 -25.17 8.56 8.47
C ASP A 358 -24.32 7.29 8.61
N ASP A 359 -24.82 6.32 9.34
CA ASP A 359 -24.09 5.12 9.72
C ASP A 359 -23.92 4.14 8.54
N ASP A 360 -24.84 4.17 7.56
CA ASP A 360 -24.81 3.32 6.36
C ASP A 360 -23.97 3.89 5.22
N TYR A 361 -23.31 5.03 5.43
CA TYR A 361 -22.59 5.72 4.36
C TYR A 361 -21.59 4.82 3.63
N PHE A 362 -20.78 4.06 4.34
CA PHE A 362 -19.74 3.20 3.74
C PHE A 362 -20.28 1.89 3.20
N SER A 363 -21.29 1.30 3.82
CA SER A 363 -21.95 0.09 3.32
C SER A 363 -22.63 0.35 1.98
N ASP A 364 -23.26 1.50 1.86
CA ASP A 364 -24.04 1.91 0.70
C ASP A 364 -23.23 2.50 -0.47
N LEU A 365 -22.24 3.33 -0.17
CA LEU A 365 -21.54 4.12 -1.18
C LEU A 365 -20.10 3.66 -1.41
N GLY A 366 -19.52 2.86 -0.51
CA GLY A 366 -18.14 2.40 -0.60
C GLY A 366 -17.09 3.53 -0.57
N LEU A 367 -15.85 3.19 -0.85
CA LEU A 367 -14.71 4.12 -0.91
C LEU A 367 -14.07 4.09 -2.30
N ALA A 368 -14.76 4.58 -3.34
CA ALA A 368 -14.25 4.42 -4.69
C ALA A 368 -12.91 5.16 -4.95
N ASN A 369 -12.73 6.39 -4.41
CA ASN A 369 -11.55 7.23 -4.74
C ASN A 369 -10.98 8.00 -3.55
N LEU A 370 -11.47 7.78 -2.34
CA LEU A 370 -11.04 8.54 -1.16
C LEU A 370 -10.14 7.68 -0.27
N ALA A 371 -9.00 8.22 0.13
CA ALA A 371 -8.08 7.58 1.06
C ALA A 371 -8.57 7.74 2.52
N VAL A 372 -9.72 7.16 2.83
CA VAL A 372 -10.34 7.18 4.16
C VAL A 372 -10.43 5.76 4.68
N LYS A 373 -10.03 5.53 5.93
CA LYS A 373 -10.13 4.21 6.56
C LYS A 373 -11.57 3.93 6.96
N ARG A 374 -12.13 2.84 6.47
CA ARG A 374 -13.39 2.29 6.96
C ARG A 374 -13.13 1.59 8.30
N SER A 375 -13.86 1.97 9.33
CA SER A 375 -13.84 1.30 10.63
C SER A 375 -15.21 1.45 11.30
N THR A 376 -15.47 0.63 12.31
CA THR A 376 -16.70 0.72 13.10
C THR A 376 -16.84 2.05 13.85
N HIS A 377 -15.70 2.69 14.15
CA HIS A 377 -15.62 3.98 14.82
C HIS A 377 -14.76 4.92 13.99
N LEU A 378 -15.35 5.96 13.45
CA LEU A 378 -14.62 6.98 12.69
C LEU A 378 -13.93 7.92 13.67
N ASN A 379 -12.61 8.01 13.55
CA ASN A 379 -11.79 8.84 14.42
C ASN A 379 -11.98 10.33 14.13
N GLN A 380 -12.02 11.14 15.17
CA GLN A 380 -12.08 12.60 15.13
C GLN A 380 -11.08 13.13 16.17
N GLN A 381 -9.81 13.13 15.78
CA GLN A 381 -8.68 13.38 16.66
C GLN A 381 -7.86 14.56 16.18
N ALA A 382 -7.34 15.33 17.15
CA ALA A 382 -6.27 16.30 16.95
C ALA A 382 -5.28 16.18 18.10
N ALA A 383 -3.99 16.10 17.79
CA ALA A 383 -2.95 15.91 18.78
C ALA A 383 -1.71 16.75 18.52
N VAL A 384 -1.01 17.10 19.61
CA VAL A 384 0.34 17.66 19.60
C VAL A 384 1.24 16.71 20.35
N ASN A 385 2.32 16.28 19.72
CA ASN A 385 3.28 15.33 20.24
C ASN A 385 4.61 16.04 20.54
N TYR A 386 5.23 15.67 21.65
CA TYR A 386 6.60 16.03 22.00
C TYR A 386 7.44 14.77 22.16
N SER A 387 8.64 14.75 21.62
CA SER A 387 9.58 13.64 21.78
C SER A 387 11.01 14.15 21.91
N SER A 388 11.72 13.64 22.91
CA SER A 388 13.15 13.83 23.12
C SER A 388 13.78 12.51 23.55
N ASP A 389 15.08 12.49 23.89
CA ASP A 389 15.77 11.25 24.28
C ASP A 389 15.12 10.57 25.49
N ASP A 390 14.65 11.37 26.46
CA ASP A 390 14.14 10.85 27.73
C ASP A 390 12.63 11.14 27.93
N TRP A 391 12.04 12.07 27.21
CA TRP A 391 10.67 12.52 27.42
C TRP A 391 9.81 12.33 26.19
N THR A 392 8.60 11.80 26.41
CA THR A 392 7.53 11.85 25.43
C THR A 392 6.30 12.52 26.06
N GLY A 393 5.64 13.36 25.27
CA GLY A 393 4.43 14.05 25.70
C GLY A 393 3.40 14.05 24.58
N ARG A 394 2.11 13.97 24.93
CA ARG A 394 0.99 14.07 24.00
C ARG A 394 -0.17 14.83 24.62
N ILE A 395 -0.69 15.79 23.89
CA ILE A 395 -1.95 16.45 24.19
C ILE A 395 -2.89 16.14 23.05
N GLU A 396 -4.05 15.56 23.35
CA GLU A 396 -5.02 15.20 22.32
C GLU A 396 -6.45 15.55 22.72
N VAL A 397 -7.26 15.80 21.71
CA VAL A 397 -8.73 15.77 21.81
C VAL A 397 -9.21 14.70 20.84
N GLN A 398 -10.06 13.78 21.33
CA GLN A 398 -10.53 12.64 20.55
C GLN A 398 -12.02 12.40 20.77
N ARG A 399 -12.74 12.29 19.67
CA ARG A 399 -14.13 11.84 19.58
C ARG A 399 -14.26 10.74 18.56
N TYR A 400 -15.40 10.07 18.59
CA TYR A 400 -15.73 9.06 17.60
C TYR A 400 -17.13 9.32 17.03
N GLN A 401 -17.32 8.95 15.76
CA GLN A 401 -18.63 8.65 15.20
C GLN A 401 -18.71 7.14 15.02
N THR A 402 -19.54 6.48 15.78
CA THR A 402 -19.79 5.05 15.62
C THR A 402 -20.78 4.87 14.48
N ILE A 403 -20.45 3.99 13.54
CA ILE A 403 -21.23 3.69 12.33
C ILE A 403 -21.61 2.20 12.26
N ALA A 404 -21.56 1.50 13.37
CA ALA A 404 -21.96 0.09 13.50
C ALA A 404 -22.78 -0.06 14.78
N ALA A 405 -23.56 -1.12 14.87
CA ALA A 405 -24.37 -1.46 16.04
C ALA A 405 -23.48 -1.96 17.21
N VAL A 406 -22.52 -1.14 17.63
CA VAL A 406 -21.63 -1.38 18.76
C VAL A 406 -21.69 -0.22 19.74
N GLU A 407 -21.26 -0.47 20.98
CA GLU A 407 -21.25 0.55 22.02
C GLU A 407 -20.31 1.72 21.66
N ASP A 408 -20.77 2.96 21.84
CA ASP A 408 -19.95 4.16 21.68
C ASP A 408 -18.79 4.15 22.67
N PRO A 409 -17.54 4.38 22.26
CA PRO A 409 -16.43 4.55 23.17
C PRO A 409 -16.48 5.92 23.85
N TYR A 410 -15.91 6.02 25.06
CA TYR A 410 -15.72 7.31 25.69
C TYR A 410 -14.84 8.25 24.87
N GLN A 411 -15.24 9.53 24.84
CA GLN A 411 -14.50 10.61 24.21
C GLN A 411 -13.49 11.18 25.21
N LYS A 412 -12.33 11.63 24.71
CA LYS A 412 -11.23 12.19 25.51
C LYS A 412 -11.09 13.69 25.18
N LEU A 413 -11.56 14.57 26.09
CA LEU A 413 -11.76 15.99 25.82
C LEU A 413 -11.32 16.91 26.96
N PRO A 414 -10.02 17.19 27.14
CA PRO A 414 -8.82 16.66 26.47
C PRO A 414 -8.17 15.47 27.21
N GLN A 415 -7.16 14.84 26.59
CA GLN A 415 -6.18 14.00 27.27
C GLN A 415 -4.79 14.64 27.21
N LEU A 416 -4.07 14.61 28.31
CA LEU A 416 -2.67 15.01 28.45
C LEU A 416 -1.88 13.81 28.95
N ARG A 417 -0.84 13.37 28.26
CA ARG A 417 0.12 12.34 28.66
C ARG A 417 1.53 12.88 28.69
N LEU A 418 2.30 12.46 29.68
CA LEU A 418 3.71 12.79 29.81
C LEU A 418 4.45 11.58 30.36
N ASN A 419 5.45 11.10 29.62
CA ASN A 419 6.28 9.97 30.04
C ASN A 419 7.74 10.41 30.10
N TYR A 420 8.42 9.95 31.14
CA TYR A 420 9.86 10.05 31.31
C TYR A 420 10.44 8.65 31.49
N GLN A 421 11.46 8.33 30.73
CA GLN A 421 12.21 7.11 30.86
C GLN A 421 13.69 7.39 30.63
N SER A 422 14.50 7.12 31.65
CA SER A 422 15.95 7.21 31.51
C SER A 422 16.48 6.17 30.51
N PRO A 423 17.49 6.51 29.68
CA PRO A 423 18.11 5.53 28.79
C PRO A 423 18.68 4.33 29.56
N ALA A 424 18.43 3.14 29.02
CA ALA A 424 18.85 1.88 29.63
C ALA A 424 20.38 1.78 29.73
N LYS A 425 20.90 1.65 30.97
CA LYS A 425 22.32 1.47 31.23
C LYS A 425 22.54 0.33 32.19
N ASN A 426 23.33 -0.64 31.82
CA ASN A 426 23.62 -1.80 32.66
C ASN A 426 24.22 -1.40 34.00
N PHE A 427 23.70 -1.95 35.12
CA PHE A 427 24.08 -1.65 36.48
C PHE A 427 23.88 -0.22 36.95
N GLN A 428 22.96 0.55 36.29
CA GLN A 428 22.55 1.87 36.71
C GLN A 428 21.06 1.90 37.00
N LEU A 429 20.66 2.70 37.99
CA LEU A 429 19.25 2.89 38.29
C LEU A 429 18.59 3.69 37.17
N GLU A 430 17.49 3.19 36.65
CA GLU A 430 16.70 3.76 35.56
C GLU A 430 15.37 4.27 36.13
N PRO A 431 15.26 5.56 36.46
CA PRO A 431 13.99 6.14 36.88
C PRO A 431 13.01 6.24 35.71
N SER A 432 11.74 6.01 36.01
CA SER A 432 10.63 6.19 35.06
C SER A 432 9.47 6.93 35.72
N MET A 433 8.77 7.76 34.96
CA MET A 433 7.56 8.44 35.39
C MET A 433 6.55 8.42 34.24
N GLU A 434 5.28 8.28 34.59
CA GLU A 434 4.17 8.46 33.68
C GLU A 434 3.08 9.28 34.35
N PHE A 435 2.51 10.20 33.63
CA PHE A 435 1.42 11.05 34.06
C PHE A 435 0.37 11.14 32.98
N GLU A 436 -0.89 11.01 33.37
CA GLU A 436 -2.04 11.23 32.49
C GLU A 436 -3.11 12.05 33.21
N TYR A 437 -3.64 13.03 32.50
CA TYR A 437 -4.90 13.69 32.83
C TYR A 437 -5.86 13.52 31.65
N THR A 438 -7.08 13.01 31.90
CA THR A 438 -8.10 12.82 30.85
C THR A 438 -9.46 13.26 31.37
N GLN A 439 -10.14 14.08 30.57
CA GLN A 439 -11.56 14.36 30.71
C GLN A 439 -12.33 13.41 29.80
N PHE A 440 -13.15 12.54 30.39
CA PHE A 440 -14.02 11.62 29.66
C PHE A 440 -15.42 12.16 29.50
N ASP A 441 -15.93 12.11 28.27
CA ASP A 441 -17.30 12.47 27.91
C ASP A 441 -17.94 11.32 27.12
N HIS A 442 -19.29 11.25 27.11
CA HIS A 442 -20.05 10.22 26.39
C HIS A 442 -21.37 10.80 25.88
N ARG A 443 -21.88 10.27 24.74
CA ARG A 443 -23.16 10.70 24.19
C ARG A 443 -24.33 10.32 25.09
N ASP A 444 -24.30 9.09 25.64
CA ASP A 444 -25.32 8.53 26.53
C ASP A 444 -25.02 8.79 28.01
N LYS A 445 -24.86 10.07 28.38
CA LYS A 445 -24.48 10.43 29.74
C LYS A 445 -25.66 10.52 30.67
N LEU A 446 -25.45 10.19 31.94
CA LEU A 446 -26.46 10.18 33.00
C LEU A 446 -27.27 11.48 33.14
N ARG A 447 -26.58 12.63 33.03
CA ARG A 447 -27.21 13.96 33.08
C ARG A 447 -28.31 14.14 32.05
N ASP A 448 -28.18 13.55 30.87
CA ASP A 448 -29.12 13.68 29.76
C ASP A 448 -30.08 12.50 29.71
N GLY A 449 -30.18 11.70 30.81
CA GLY A 449 -31.08 10.56 30.95
C GLY A 449 -30.50 9.24 30.40
N GLY A 450 -29.23 9.21 30.04
CA GLY A 450 -28.52 8.01 29.61
C GLY A 450 -28.00 7.15 30.75
N SER A 451 -27.10 6.24 30.44
CA SER A 451 -26.59 5.21 31.36
C SER A 451 -25.12 5.40 31.74
N LYS A 452 -24.37 6.28 31.06
CA LYS A 452 -22.93 6.39 31.21
C LYS A 452 -22.52 7.54 32.14
N ILE A 453 -21.66 7.21 33.12
CA ILE A 453 -21.02 8.20 33.98
C ILE A 453 -19.87 8.88 33.23
N THR A 454 -19.72 10.20 33.44
CA THR A 454 -18.63 10.97 32.85
C THR A 454 -17.78 11.62 33.94
N GLY A 455 -16.61 12.16 33.60
CA GLY A 455 -15.78 12.79 34.59
C GLY A 455 -14.31 12.88 34.14
N ARG A 456 -13.46 13.23 35.09
CA ARG A 456 -12.01 13.35 34.85
C ARG A 456 -11.23 12.34 35.64
N ARG A 457 -10.15 11.83 35.03
CA ARG A 457 -9.17 10.94 35.65
C ARG A 457 -7.82 11.63 35.68
N LEU A 458 -7.16 11.49 36.83
CA LEU A 458 -5.75 11.78 37.00
C LEU A 458 -5.03 10.47 37.34
N PHE A 459 -4.06 10.11 36.52
CA PHE A 459 -3.22 8.94 36.77
C PHE A 459 -1.75 9.35 36.84
N GLY A 460 -0.98 8.73 37.72
CA GLY A 460 0.45 8.93 37.80
C GLY A 460 1.17 7.69 38.29
N THR A 461 2.32 7.42 37.70
CA THR A 461 3.24 6.40 38.22
C THR A 461 4.64 6.98 38.27
N ALA A 462 5.38 6.59 39.32
CA ALA A 462 6.80 6.88 39.48
C ALA A 462 7.50 5.60 39.95
N GLY A 463 8.60 5.28 39.30
CA GLY A 463 9.32 4.06 39.58
C GLY A 463 10.79 4.11 39.21
N ALA A 464 11.45 3.02 39.43
CA ALA A 464 12.82 2.80 38.98
C ALA A 464 13.09 1.32 38.81
N SER A 465 13.90 0.95 37.84
CA SER A 465 14.46 -0.38 37.66
C SER A 465 15.98 -0.39 37.73
N LEU A 466 16.55 -1.53 38.01
CA LEU A 466 17.99 -1.73 38.02
C LEU A 466 18.37 -2.92 37.13
N PRO A 467 18.60 -2.71 35.83
CA PRO A 467 18.98 -3.78 34.93
C PRO A 467 20.41 -4.24 35.19
N MET A 468 20.56 -5.50 35.54
CA MET A 468 21.82 -6.18 35.73
C MET A 468 21.93 -7.29 34.68
N ARG A 469 22.74 -7.09 33.66
CA ARG A 469 22.83 -7.99 32.50
C ARG A 469 24.25 -8.55 32.34
N TRP A 470 24.32 -9.87 32.18
CA TRP A 470 25.52 -10.64 31.89
C TRP A 470 25.36 -11.45 30.62
N ARG A 471 26.41 -12.04 30.12
CA ARG A 471 26.33 -12.91 28.95
C ARG A 471 25.45 -14.15 29.14
N TRP A 472 25.34 -14.61 30.37
CA TRP A 472 24.62 -15.83 30.71
C TRP A 472 23.21 -15.60 31.27
N GLY A 473 22.82 -14.35 31.49
CA GLY A 473 21.49 -14.03 32.01
C GLY A 473 21.34 -12.60 32.49
N PHE A 474 20.20 -12.30 33.07
CA PHE A 474 19.87 -10.98 33.62
C PHE A 474 19.04 -11.07 34.87
N ILE A 475 19.08 -10.03 35.68
CA ILE A 475 18.19 -9.78 36.83
C ILE A 475 17.85 -8.29 36.80
N GLU A 476 16.57 -7.98 36.86
CA GLU A 476 16.06 -6.61 36.81
C GLU A 476 14.99 -6.42 37.92
N PRO A 477 15.37 -6.05 39.13
CA PRO A 477 14.42 -5.59 40.13
C PRO A 477 13.88 -4.21 39.78
N ALA A 478 12.58 -4.00 40.00
CA ALA A 478 11.92 -2.73 39.79
C ALA A 478 10.92 -2.46 40.93
N PHE A 479 10.72 -1.17 41.17
CA PHE A 479 9.68 -0.64 42.05
C PHE A 479 8.89 0.43 41.32
N LYS A 480 7.56 0.45 41.53
CA LYS A 480 6.66 1.47 41.01
C LYS A 480 5.63 1.87 42.06
N SER A 481 5.36 3.14 42.21
CA SER A 481 4.23 3.67 42.96
C SER A 481 3.22 4.20 41.93
N ARG A 482 1.96 3.80 42.07
CA ARG A 482 0.87 4.14 41.13
C ARG A 482 -0.23 4.85 41.89
N HIS A 483 -0.82 5.86 41.28
CA HIS A 483 -1.94 6.61 41.81
C HIS A 483 -2.98 6.86 40.72
N VAL A 484 -4.25 6.67 41.00
CA VAL A 484 -5.37 7.07 40.17
C VAL A 484 -6.41 7.78 41.02
N SER A 485 -6.97 8.88 40.54
CA SER A 485 -8.07 9.59 41.17
C SER A 485 -9.04 10.14 40.14
N TYR A 486 -10.27 10.26 40.52
CA TYR A 486 -11.37 10.69 39.69
C TYR A 486 -12.11 11.88 40.30
N GLU A 487 -12.75 12.66 39.43
CA GLU A 487 -13.85 13.55 39.76
C GLU A 487 -14.99 13.23 38.78
N LEU A 488 -16.01 12.52 39.29
CA LEU A 488 -17.12 12.01 38.49
C LEU A 488 -18.26 12.99 38.48
N GLU A 489 -18.84 13.20 37.31
CA GLU A 489 -20.02 14.03 37.11
C GLU A 489 -21.27 13.18 37.40
N ASP A 490 -22.25 13.77 38.16
CA ASP A 490 -23.52 13.13 38.47
C ASP A 490 -23.42 11.75 39.17
N ALA A 491 -22.33 11.50 39.89
CA ALA A 491 -22.05 10.25 40.60
C ALA A 491 -23.18 9.81 41.55
N ASN A 492 -23.89 10.78 42.15
CA ASN A 492 -25.01 10.54 43.00
C ASN A 492 -26.22 9.90 42.27
N LEU A 493 -26.37 10.12 40.97
CA LEU A 493 -27.38 9.44 40.14
C LEU A 493 -27.06 7.97 39.91
N ALA A 494 -25.74 7.66 39.84
CA ALA A 494 -25.26 6.29 39.73
C ALA A 494 -25.15 5.57 41.09
N GLY A 495 -25.23 6.31 42.22
CA GLY A 495 -25.08 5.74 43.57
C GLY A 495 -23.62 5.33 43.93
N VAL A 496 -22.61 5.96 43.30
CA VAL A 496 -21.19 5.72 43.52
C VAL A 496 -20.51 6.92 44.16
N ASP A 497 -19.28 6.75 44.70
CA ASP A 497 -18.46 7.87 45.16
C ASP A 497 -18.14 8.82 44.01
N GLY A 498 -18.29 10.14 44.21
CA GLY A 498 -17.97 11.16 43.21
C GLY A 498 -16.49 11.43 43.04
N SER A 499 -15.64 10.96 43.95
CA SER A 499 -14.18 11.21 43.93
C SER A 499 -13.36 9.99 44.35
N PRO A 500 -13.62 8.81 43.76
CA PRO A 500 -12.86 7.62 44.13
C PRO A 500 -11.39 7.76 43.78
N ASN A 501 -10.54 7.13 44.60
CA ASN A 501 -9.10 7.14 44.30
C ASN A 501 -8.47 5.83 44.82
N ALA A 502 -7.32 5.48 44.24
CA ALA A 502 -6.54 4.34 44.70
C ALA A 502 -5.04 4.61 44.56
N ASN A 503 -4.27 4.00 45.50
CA ASN A 503 -2.82 4.03 45.50
C ASN A 503 -2.31 2.59 45.55
N SER A 504 -1.30 2.26 44.77
CA SER A 504 -0.74 0.91 44.79
C SER A 504 0.76 0.95 44.60
N GLY A 505 1.47 0.31 45.58
CA GLY A 505 2.89 0.01 45.43
C GLY A 505 3.09 -1.30 44.69
N GLN A 506 4.02 -1.33 43.76
CA GLN A 506 4.39 -2.54 43.03
C GLN A 506 5.88 -2.79 43.11
N ILE A 507 6.25 -4.02 43.38
CA ILE A 507 7.62 -4.53 43.30
C ILE A 507 7.64 -5.68 42.31
N SER A 508 8.64 -5.72 41.46
CA SER A 508 8.85 -6.82 40.50
C SER A 508 10.32 -7.20 40.41
N VAL A 509 10.59 -8.45 40.11
CA VAL A 509 11.90 -8.96 39.78
C VAL A 509 11.78 -9.81 38.52
N ASP A 510 12.36 -9.34 37.44
CA ASP A 510 12.48 -10.10 36.20
C ASP A 510 13.87 -10.72 36.13
N SER A 511 13.96 -11.99 35.79
CA SER A 511 15.24 -12.69 35.68
C SER A 511 15.20 -13.78 34.64
N GLY A 512 16.31 -13.96 33.95
CA GLY A 512 16.43 -14.99 32.93
C GLY A 512 17.85 -15.49 32.77
N LEU A 513 17.98 -16.70 32.26
CA LEU A 513 19.24 -17.35 31.95
C LEU A 513 19.32 -17.66 30.47
N TYR A 514 20.51 -17.63 29.90
CA TYR A 514 20.79 -17.96 28.52
C TYR A 514 21.73 -19.17 28.46
N PHE A 515 21.24 -20.24 27.88
CA PHE A 515 22.03 -21.43 27.58
C PHE A 515 22.07 -21.60 26.08
N GLU A 516 23.24 -21.93 25.54
CA GLU A 516 23.44 -22.17 24.15
C GLU A 516 24.19 -23.49 23.94
N ARG A 517 23.85 -24.16 22.85
CA ARG A 517 24.59 -25.32 22.37
C ARG A 517 24.61 -25.39 20.88
N ASP A 518 25.72 -25.88 20.36
CA ASP A 518 25.86 -26.16 18.92
C ASP A 518 25.27 -27.55 18.63
N LEU A 519 24.58 -27.65 17.51
CA LEU A 519 23.96 -28.85 16.98
C LEU A 519 24.29 -29.00 15.50
N ALA A 520 24.55 -30.22 15.06
CA ALA A 520 24.63 -30.56 13.65
C ALA A 520 23.37 -31.37 13.28
N VAL A 521 22.52 -30.81 12.40
CA VAL A 521 21.30 -31.46 11.91
C VAL A 521 21.30 -31.42 10.40
N ALA A 522 21.20 -32.59 9.77
CA ALA A 522 21.17 -32.74 8.30
C ALA A 522 22.35 -32.03 7.61
N ASP A 523 23.57 -32.23 8.11
CA ASP A 523 24.83 -31.62 7.63
C ASP A 523 24.87 -30.08 7.64
N GLN A 524 24.03 -29.46 8.47
CA GLN A 524 24.02 -28.01 8.72
C GLN A 524 24.34 -27.74 10.19
N ASP A 525 25.06 -26.65 10.42
CA ASP A 525 25.38 -26.14 11.75
C ASP A 525 24.25 -25.29 12.31
N TRP A 526 23.79 -25.63 13.51
CA TRP A 526 22.73 -24.94 14.24
C TRP A 526 23.20 -24.52 15.63
N THR A 527 22.65 -23.41 16.09
CA THR A 527 22.71 -23.03 17.50
C THR A 527 21.33 -23.16 18.13
N GLN A 528 21.21 -23.95 19.17
CA GLN A 528 19.99 -23.98 19.99
C GLN A 528 20.22 -23.16 21.25
N THR A 529 19.28 -22.24 21.56
CA THR A 529 19.20 -21.57 22.85
C THR A 529 18.17 -22.25 23.77
N LEU A 530 18.35 -22.11 25.05
CA LEU A 530 17.36 -22.41 26.06
C LEU A 530 17.35 -21.26 27.08
N GLU A 531 16.18 -20.60 27.20
CA GLU A 531 16.02 -19.33 27.88
C GLU A 531 14.92 -19.41 28.94
N PRO A 532 15.20 -20.01 30.11
CA PRO A 532 14.26 -19.94 31.22
C PRO A 532 14.18 -18.52 31.77
N ARG A 533 12.95 -18.08 32.05
CA ARG A 533 12.63 -16.76 32.60
C ARG A 533 11.69 -16.89 33.79
N LEU A 534 11.95 -16.11 34.80
CA LEU A 534 11.14 -16.02 35.98
C LEU A 534 10.83 -14.55 36.26
N PHE A 535 9.57 -14.24 36.41
CA PHE A 535 9.09 -12.90 36.72
C PHE A 535 8.19 -12.93 37.95
N TYR A 536 8.67 -12.40 39.05
CA TYR A 536 7.87 -12.21 40.24
C TYR A 536 7.30 -10.81 40.29
N ARG A 537 6.01 -10.69 40.61
CA ARG A 537 5.33 -9.42 40.82
C ARG A 537 4.47 -9.45 42.07
N TYR A 538 4.65 -8.43 42.88
CA TYR A 538 3.76 -8.10 43.99
C TYR A 538 3.20 -6.69 43.76
N SER A 539 1.90 -6.52 43.92
CA SER A 539 1.18 -5.26 43.79
C SER A 539 0.06 -5.22 44.81
N GLU A 540 0.05 -4.16 45.60
CA GLU A 540 -0.92 -3.98 46.66
C GLU A 540 -2.34 -3.93 46.14
N TYR A 541 -3.27 -4.53 46.86
CA TYR A 541 -4.70 -4.43 46.61
C TYR A 541 -5.27 -3.16 47.22
N GLU A 542 -6.08 -2.43 46.45
CA GLU A 542 -6.97 -1.39 46.90
C GLU A 542 -8.37 -1.64 46.35
N ASP A 543 -9.39 -1.28 47.10
CA ASP A 543 -10.78 -1.39 46.68
C ASP A 543 -11.05 -0.36 45.60
N GLN A 544 -11.48 -0.83 44.45
CA GLN A 544 -11.75 -0.01 43.24
C GLN A 544 -13.18 -0.30 42.73
N SER A 545 -14.08 -0.77 43.58
CA SER A 545 -15.47 -1.09 43.21
C SER A 545 -16.26 0.13 42.71
N ASP A 546 -15.94 1.33 43.20
CA ASP A 546 -16.55 2.58 42.76
C ASP A 546 -15.84 3.27 41.60
N HIS A 547 -14.74 2.67 41.10
CA HIS A 547 -14.04 3.24 39.94
C HIS A 547 -14.83 3.00 38.65
N PRO A 548 -14.99 4.01 37.80
CA PRO A 548 -15.59 3.85 36.49
C PRO A 548 -14.74 2.94 35.60
N ASP A 549 -15.30 2.55 34.48
CA ASP A 549 -14.60 1.90 33.40
C ASP A 549 -14.72 2.77 32.15
N PHE A 550 -13.72 3.63 31.93
CA PHE A 550 -13.72 4.57 30.82
C PHE A 550 -13.03 4.01 29.57
N ASP A 551 -11.83 3.44 29.76
CA ASP A 551 -11.01 2.95 28.65
C ASP A 551 -10.18 1.70 28.99
N SER A 552 -10.57 0.97 30.02
CA SER A 552 -9.86 -0.24 30.44
C SER A 552 -10.51 -1.50 29.89
N SER A 553 -9.69 -2.45 29.51
CA SER A 553 -10.11 -3.79 29.11
C SER A 553 -9.08 -4.82 29.57
N ALA A 554 -9.52 -6.07 29.72
CA ALA A 554 -8.61 -7.16 30.02
C ALA A 554 -7.74 -7.48 28.79
N LEU A 555 -6.44 -7.59 28.97
CA LEU A 555 -5.52 -8.01 27.91
C LEU A 555 -5.74 -9.48 27.57
N THR A 556 -5.77 -9.80 26.28
CA THR A 556 -5.79 -11.20 25.83
C THR A 556 -4.55 -11.93 26.35
N PHE A 557 -4.76 -13.01 27.11
CA PHE A 557 -3.68 -13.75 27.70
C PHE A 557 -2.87 -14.50 26.65
N THR A 558 -1.54 -14.34 26.68
CA THR A 558 -0.58 -14.99 25.78
C THR A 558 0.70 -15.29 26.53
N TYR A 559 1.66 -15.97 25.91
CA TYR A 559 2.97 -16.18 26.52
C TYR A 559 3.68 -14.86 26.89
N GLN A 560 3.59 -13.82 26.06
CA GLN A 560 4.18 -12.51 26.34
C GLN A 560 3.51 -11.80 27.51
N GLN A 561 2.21 -12.04 27.75
CA GLN A 561 1.45 -11.43 28.84
C GLN A 561 1.85 -11.98 30.23
N LEU A 562 2.51 -13.13 30.29
CA LEU A 562 3.05 -13.68 31.53
C LEU A 562 4.00 -12.72 32.26
N PHE A 563 4.74 -11.90 31.52
CA PHE A 563 5.83 -11.05 32.02
C PHE A 563 5.48 -9.57 32.03
N ARG A 564 4.19 -9.23 32.10
CA ARG A 564 3.70 -7.85 32.12
C ARG A 564 3.38 -7.35 33.52
N ASP A 565 3.47 -6.01 33.66
CA ASP A 565 3.21 -5.30 34.90
C ASP A 565 1.73 -5.21 35.31
N THR A 566 0.83 -5.41 34.33
CA THR A 566 -0.64 -5.32 34.50
C THR A 566 -1.34 -6.25 33.54
N ARG A 567 -2.52 -6.73 33.88
CA ARG A 567 -3.41 -7.49 32.99
C ARG A 567 -4.49 -6.64 32.30
N PHE A 568 -4.51 -5.35 32.58
CA PHE A 568 -5.47 -4.42 32.00
C PHE A 568 -4.81 -3.47 31.02
N THR A 569 -5.59 -3.01 30.03
CA THR A 569 -5.31 -1.80 29.28
C THR A 569 -5.84 -0.58 30.05
N GLY A 570 -5.51 0.62 29.62
CA GLY A 570 -5.96 1.84 30.29
C GLY A 570 -5.45 1.97 31.71
N TYR A 571 -6.07 2.84 32.50
CA TYR A 571 -5.61 3.14 33.85
C TYR A 571 -6.75 3.15 34.89
N ASP A 572 -7.94 2.64 34.56
CA ASP A 572 -9.06 2.59 35.51
C ASP A 572 -8.89 1.55 36.59
N ARG A 573 -7.97 0.61 36.34
CA ARG A 573 -7.68 -0.47 37.30
C ARG A 573 -6.18 -0.51 37.60
N LEU A 574 -5.84 -0.34 38.90
CA LEU A 574 -4.51 -0.64 39.44
C LEU A 574 -4.51 -2.11 39.84
N ASP A 575 -3.95 -2.95 38.98
CA ASP A 575 -3.99 -4.41 39.12
C ASP A 575 -3.29 -4.89 40.42
N ASP A 576 -3.97 -5.70 41.21
CA ASP A 576 -3.43 -6.40 42.36
C ASP A 576 -2.72 -7.68 41.93
N ALA A 577 -1.62 -8.01 42.59
CA ALA A 577 -0.89 -9.24 42.29
C ALA A 577 0.00 -9.68 43.43
N ASN A 578 0.05 -10.97 43.62
CA ASN A 578 1.12 -11.69 44.30
C ASN A 578 1.33 -12.98 43.50
N GLN A 579 2.29 -12.94 42.58
CA GLN A 579 2.40 -14.01 41.60
C GLN A 579 3.82 -14.17 41.05
N VAL A 580 4.07 -15.34 40.51
CA VAL A 580 5.29 -15.66 39.77
C VAL A 580 4.94 -16.23 38.42
N ALA A 581 5.52 -15.66 37.36
CA ALA A 581 5.52 -16.25 36.01
C ALA A 581 6.77 -17.11 35.85
N VAL A 582 6.58 -18.31 35.35
CA VAL A 582 7.66 -19.17 34.89
C VAL A 582 7.48 -19.47 33.43
N GLY A 583 8.49 -19.19 32.66
CA GLY A 583 8.48 -19.47 31.21
C GLY A 583 9.81 -20.02 30.75
N ILE A 584 9.75 -20.75 29.67
CA ILE A 584 10.93 -21.28 29.01
C ILE A 584 10.76 -21.08 27.50
N SER A 585 11.78 -20.53 26.87
CA SER A 585 11.84 -20.40 25.39
C SER A 585 13.06 -21.15 24.87
N SER A 586 12.94 -21.70 23.69
CA SER A 586 14.03 -22.34 22.97
C SER A 586 14.00 -21.88 21.51
N ARG A 587 15.14 -21.42 21.01
CA ARG A 587 15.31 -20.97 19.63
C ARG A 587 16.28 -21.88 18.92
N PHE A 588 16.02 -22.13 17.67
CA PHE A 588 16.89 -22.86 16.76
C PHE A 588 17.31 -21.95 15.62
N ILE A 589 18.57 -21.61 15.62
CA ILE A 589 19.20 -20.68 14.68
C ILE A 589 20.02 -21.49 13.68
N ASN A 590 19.74 -21.36 12.39
CA ASN A 590 20.56 -21.93 11.34
C ASN A 590 21.77 -21.03 11.11
N ASN A 591 22.97 -21.49 11.45
CA ASN A 591 24.18 -20.68 11.38
C ASN A 591 24.62 -20.40 9.94
N GLY A 592 24.32 -21.31 9.01
CA GLY A 592 24.61 -21.12 7.58
C GLY A 592 23.74 -20.04 6.94
N ALA A 593 22.46 -19.97 7.34
CA ALA A 593 21.53 -18.97 6.88
C ALA A 593 21.53 -17.68 7.73
N GLY A 594 22.17 -17.70 8.92
CA GLY A 594 22.23 -16.56 9.83
C GLY A 594 20.87 -16.15 10.42
N ARG A 595 19.87 -17.07 10.51
CA ARG A 595 18.52 -16.73 10.94
C ARG A 595 17.91 -17.75 11.89
N GLU A 596 16.98 -17.27 12.71
CA GLU A 596 16.12 -18.09 13.56
C GLU A 596 15.08 -18.83 12.67
N VAL A 597 14.98 -20.15 12.84
CA VAL A 597 14.07 -21.01 12.08
C VAL A 597 12.91 -21.48 12.91
N LEU A 598 13.15 -21.77 14.21
CA LEU A 598 12.12 -22.23 15.12
C LEU A 598 12.28 -21.54 16.48
N THR A 599 11.18 -21.01 16.99
CA THR A 599 11.05 -20.57 18.37
C THR A 599 9.88 -21.30 19.00
N THR A 600 10.11 -21.87 20.16
CA THR A 600 9.06 -22.46 20.99
C THR A 600 9.11 -21.86 22.38
N SER A 601 7.96 -21.52 22.93
CA SER A 601 7.86 -20.96 24.28
C SER A 601 6.67 -21.58 25.01
N ILE A 602 6.84 -21.81 26.30
CA ILE A 602 5.77 -22.30 27.17
C ILE A 602 5.94 -21.71 28.56
N GLY A 603 4.83 -21.36 29.19
CA GLY A 603 4.88 -20.78 30.52
C GLY A 603 3.53 -20.70 31.22
N GLN A 604 3.56 -20.37 32.48
CA GLN A 604 2.38 -20.31 33.34
C GLN A 604 2.61 -19.31 34.49
N LEU A 605 1.54 -18.66 34.94
CA LEU A 605 1.51 -17.90 36.19
C LEU A 605 1.06 -18.78 37.33
N HIS A 606 1.76 -18.66 38.44
CA HIS A 606 1.29 -19.14 39.73
C HIS A 606 0.92 -17.96 40.62
N TYR A 607 -0.29 -17.99 41.17
CA TYR A 607 -0.85 -16.96 42.01
C TYR A 607 -0.81 -17.38 43.45
N PHE A 608 -0.22 -16.54 44.32
CA PHE A 608 -0.16 -16.76 45.76
C PHE A 608 -1.40 -16.21 46.48
N ASP A 609 -2.05 -15.20 45.91
CA ASP A 609 -3.26 -14.57 46.38
C ASP A 609 -4.35 -14.51 45.27
N ASP A 610 -5.61 -14.43 45.68
CA ASP A 610 -6.73 -14.21 44.80
C ASP A 610 -6.64 -12.83 44.12
N GLY A 611 -7.00 -12.72 42.84
CA GLY A 611 -7.10 -11.45 42.15
C GLY A 611 -8.45 -10.78 42.41
N ARG A 612 -8.44 -9.70 43.18
CA ARG A 612 -9.66 -9.01 43.65
C ARG A 612 -10.06 -7.83 42.79
N VAL A 613 -9.08 -7.19 42.15
CA VAL A 613 -9.34 -6.08 41.20
C VAL A 613 -9.85 -6.66 39.89
N GLN A 614 -11.07 -6.24 39.45
CA GLN A 614 -11.74 -6.75 38.27
C GLN A 614 -12.37 -5.60 37.48
N LEU A 615 -12.70 -5.85 36.20
CA LEU A 615 -13.60 -5.01 35.42
C LEU A 615 -15.07 -5.22 35.86
N PRO A 616 -15.96 -4.26 35.64
CA PRO A 616 -17.38 -4.40 35.99
C PRO A 616 -17.99 -5.65 35.32
N GLY A 617 -18.62 -6.50 36.13
CA GLY A 617 -19.24 -7.75 35.67
C GLY A 617 -18.33 -8.98 35.65
N ASP A 618 -17.01 -8.80 35.74
CA ASP A 618 -16.07 -9.91 35.76
C ASP A 618 -16.01 -10.56 37.16
N PRO A 619 -15.88 -11.91 37.26
CA PRO A 619 -15.74 -12.58 38.52
C PRO A 619 -14.32 -12.42 39.10
N GLU A 620 -14.24 -12.43 40.41
CA GLU A 620 -12.94 -12.54 41.11
C GLU A 620 -12.16 -13.79 40.66
N ARG A 621 -10.86 -13.61 40.38
CA ARG A 621 -10.01 -14.74 40.06
C ARG A 621 -9.63 -15.51 41.31
N LYS A 622 -10.13 -16.73 41.44
CA LYS A 622 -9.89 -17.65 42.61
C LYS A 622 -8.98 -18.81 42.23
N SER A 623 -8.37 -18.81 41.09
CA SER A 623 -7.49 -19.89 40.65
C SER A 623 -6.06 -19.66 41.13
N SER A 624 -5.36 -20.70 41.53
CA SER A 624 -3.95 -20.65 41.94
C SER A 624 -2.98 -20.65 40.75
N ASN A 625 -3.46 -20.98 39.54
CA ASN A 625 -2.63 -20.97 38.32
C ASN A 625 -3.42 -20.40 37.15
N SER A 626 -2.72 -19.76 36.24
CA SER A 626 -3.27 -19.40 34.94
C SER A 626 -3.42 -20.62 34.02
N ASP A 627 -4.00 -20.42 32.86
CA ASP A 627 -3.83 -21.35 31.75
C ASP A 627 -2.36 -21.49 31.39
N LEU A 628 -1.99 -22.64 30.84
CA LEU A 628 -0.68 -22.87 30.25
C LEU A 628 -0.64 -22.17 28.89
N ALA A 629 0.24 -21.19 28.77
CA ALA A 629 0.43 -20.44 27.51
C ALA A 629 1.58 -21.05 26.72
N GLY A 630 1.30 -21.47 25.49
CA GLY A 630 2.27 -21.99 24.55
C GLY A 630 2.34 -21.13 23.29
N GLN A 631 3.54 -20.98 22.75
CA GLN A 631 3.77 -20.32 21.46
C GLN A 631 4.77 -21.11 20.65
N ILE A 632 4.49 -21.26 19.36
CA ILE A 632 5.39 -21.86 18.38
C ILE A 632 5.47 -20.91 17.18
N ARG A 633 6.68 -20.61 16.74
CA ARG A 633 6.94 -19.89 15.49
C ARG A 633 7.99 -20.64 14.69
N ILE A 634 7.68 -20.92 13.42
CA ILE A 634 8.57 -21.62 12.48
C ILE A 634 8.75 -20.72 11.26
N LEU A 635 10.00 -20.43 10.91
CA LEU A 635 10.39 -19.63 9.74
C LEU A 635 11.31 -20.46 8.86
N PRO A 636 10.76 -21.35 8.01
CA PRO A 636 11.59 -22.23 7.17
C PRO A 636 12.47 -21.45 6.19
N ASN A 637 12.00 -20.30 5.71
CA ASN A 637 12.71 -19.36 4.85
C ASN A 637 12.19 -17.94 5.09
N ASP A 638 12.74 -16.94 4.40
CA ASP A 638 12.34 -15.54 4.59
C ASP A 638 10.93 -15.24 4.06
N ASN A 639 10.40 -16.13 3.24
CA ASN A 639 9.14 -15.97 2.54
C ASN A 639 8.00 -16.84 3.13
N SER A 640 8.25 -17.60 4.21
CA SER A 640 7.20 -18.42 4.82
C SER A 640 7.36 -18.52 6.32
N TRP A 641 6.21 -18.54 7.02
CA TRP A 641 6.16 -18.74 8.44
C TRP A 641 4.89 -19.46 8.89
N VAL A 642 5.00 -20.15 10.00
CA VAL A 642 3.88 -20.73 10.75
C VAL A 642 3.95 -20.18 12.17
N SER A 643 2.82 -19.75 12.72
CA SER A 643 2.72 -19.42 14.14
C SER A 643 1.53 -20.12 14.78
N ALA A 644 1.69 -20.49 16.03
CA ALA A 644 0.64 -21.06 16.86
C ALA A 644 0.74 -20.45 18.27
N ASP A 645 -0.37 -19.88 18.75
CA ASP A 645 -0.55 -19.43 20.13
C ASP A 645 -1.65 -20.27 20.76
N ILE A 646 -1.40 -20.84 21.92
CA ILE A 646 -2.28 -21.84 22.54
C ILE A 646 -2.46 -21.50 24.02
N LEU A 647 -3.70 -21.50 24.51
CA LEU A 647 -4.03 -21.46 25.93
C LEU A 647 -4.76 -22.72 26.32
N TYR A 648 -4.22 -23.41 27.30
CA TYR A 648 -4.73 -24.70 27.79
C TYR A 648 -4.97 -24.68 29.30
N ASP A 649 -6.22 -24.87 29.74
CA ASP A 649 -6.53 -25.07 31.17
C ASP A 649 -6.19 -26.52 31.56
N ALA A 650 -5.05 -26.66 32.21
CA ALA A 650 -4.56 -27.97 32.67
C ALA A 650 -5.43 -28.58 33.76
N ARG A 651 -6.26 -27.81 34.47
CA ARG A 651 -7.13 -28.30 35.55
C ARG A 651 -8.40 -28.93 35.00
N GLN A 652 -8.98 -28.28 33.97
CA GLN A 652 -10.18 -28.74 33.33
C GLN A 652 -9.89 -29.65 32.12
N GLY A 653 -8.63 -29.72 31.69
CA GLY A 653 -8.23 -30.51 30.54
C GLY A 653 -8.77 -29.95 29.22
N MET A 654 -8.96 -28.65 29.11
CA MET A 654 -9.64 -28.02 27.99
C MET A 654 -8.79 -26.94 27.32
N LEU A 655 -8.95 -26.84 26.00
CA LEU A 655 -8.37 -25.75 25.21
C LEU A 655 -9.28 -24.53 25.34
N ASN A 656 -8.71 -23.39 25.72
CA ASN A 656 -9.43 -22.14 25.90
C ASN A 656 -9.24 -21.18 24.73
N GLN A 657 -8.05 -21.19 24.11
CA GLN A 657 -7.76 -20.35 22.95
C GLN A 657 -6.72 -21.01 22.06
N THR A 658 -6.86 -20.86 20.77
CA THR A 658 -5.86 -21.22 19.77
C THR A 658 -5.91 -20.23 18.62
N ASN A 659 -4.76 -19.69 18.24
CA ASN A 659 -4.55 -18.97 17.01
C ASN A 659 -3.49 -19.67 16.20
N LEU A 660 -3.85 -20.16 15.02
CA LEU A 660 -2.92 -20.74 14.05
C LEU A 660 -2.83 -19.82 12.85
N SER A 661 -1.63 -19.55 12.37
CA SER A 661 -1.41 -18.78 11.16
C SER A 661 -0.32 -19.41 10.31
N TYR A 662 -0.57 -19.50 9.04
CA TYR A 662 0.39 -19.95 8.03
C TYR A 662 0.46 -18.93 6.92
N HIS A 663 1.65 -18.58 6.52
CA HIS A 663 1.92 -17.72 5.38
C HIS A 663 3.03 -18.30 4.53
N GLN A 664 2.85 -18.27 3.22
CA GLN A 664 3.87 -18.65 2.25
C GLN A 664 3.83 -17.74 1.04
N ARG A 665 5.00 -17.25 0.67
CA ARG A 665 5.27 -16.62 -0.62
C ARG A 665 6.31 -17.45 -1.37
N SER A 666 5.95 -17.97 -2.53
CA SER A 666 6.87 -18.73 -3.38
C SER A 666 7.61 -17.81 -4.36
N ASP A 667 8.75 -18.24 -4.86
CA ASP A 667 9.56 -17.48 -5.82
C ASP A 667 8.82 -17.17 -7.13
N ASN A 668 7.84 -17.98 -7.49
CA ASN A 668 6.96 -17.74 -8.65
C ASN A 668 5.84 -16.71 -8.36
N GLY A 669 5.81 -16.07 -7.19
CA GLY A 669 4.80 -15.10 -6.79
C GLY A 669 3.50 -15.70 -6.21
N THR A 670 3.43 -17.03 -5.99
CA THR A 670 2.27 -17.63 -5.29
C THR A 670 2.24 -17.20 -3.84
N LEU A 671 1.09 -16.71 -3.40
CA LEU A 671 0.80 -16.41 -1.99
C LEU A 671 -0.23 -17.40 -1.49
N LEU A 672 0.02 -18.01 -0.35
CA LEU A 672 -0.93 -18.86 0.36
C LEU A 672 -0.95 -18.46 1.83
N ASN A 673 -2.12 -18.09 2.33
CA ASN A 673 -2.35 -17.82 3.74
C ASN A 673 -3.44 -18.74 4.25
N ALA A 674 -3.30 -19.19 5.49
CA ALA A 674 -4.34 -19.92 6.21
C ALA A 674 -4.33 -19.50 7.68
N GLY A 675 -5.49 -19.26 8.23
CA GLY A 675 -5.72 -18.88 9.61
C GLY A 675 -6.78 -19.76 10.26
N TYR A 676 -6.64 -19.99 11.56
CA TYR A 676 -7.68 -20.58 12.39
C TYR A 676 -7.65 -19.95 13.78
N THR A 677 -8.79 -19.44 14.21
CA THR A 677 -8.99 -18.83 15.52
C THR A 677 -10.07 -19.59 16.26
N PHE A 678 -9.71 -20.08 17.43
CA PHE A 678 -10.64 -20.63 18.42
C PHE A 678 -10.55 -19.85 19.72
N ARG A 679 -11.68 -19.49 20.31
CA ARG A 679 -11.78 -18.84 21.61
C ARG A 679 -13.06 -19.29 22.28
N ARG A 680 -12.92 -19.85 23.48
CA ARG A 680 -14.05 -20.38 24.24
C ARG A 680 -14.88 -19.28 24.86
N GLU A 681 -16.18 -19.49 24.93
CA GLU A 681 -17.14 -18.68 25.67
C GLU A 681 -16.74 -18.57 27.16
N GLY A 682 -17.07 -17.42 27.80
CA GLY A 682 -16.92 -17.23 29.23
C GLY A 682 -15.48 -17.12 29.75
N ASN A 683 -14.49 -17.08 28.92
CA ASN A 683 -13.11 -16.77 29.31
C ASN A 683 -12.89 -15.26 29.43
N ASN A 684 -13.44 -14.63 30.43
CA ASN A 684 -13.16 -13.29 31.01
C ASN A 684 -12.60 -12.21 30.04
N LEU A 685 -12.95 -12.26 28.80
CA LEU A 685 -12.45 -11.43 27.72
C LEU A 685 -13.62 -10.85 26.93
N GLY A 686 -14.44 -10.03 27.60
CA GLY A 686 -15.43 -9.19 26.95
C GLY A 686 -16.76 -9.88 26.62
N GLY A 687 -17.29 -10.75 27.47
CA GLY A 687 -18.70 -11.13 27.43
C GLY A 687 -19.17 -11.83 26.16
N LEU A 688 -18.37 -12.69 25.55
CA LEU A 688 -18.81 -13.52 24.44
C LEU A 688 -19.90 -14.50 24.92
N GLU A 689 -21.06 -14.48 24.30
CA GLU A 689 -22.15 -15.42 24.57
C GLU A 689 -21.91 -16.80 23.96
N ASN A 690 -21.04 -16.90 22.93
CA ASN A 690 -20.73 -18.12 22.20
C ASN A 690 -19.22 -18.28 21.95
N ASP A 691 -18.80 -19.50 21.70
CA ASP A 691 -17.43 -19.80 21.24
C ASP A 691 -17.15 -19.06 19.90
N VAL A 692 -15.95 -18.57 19.72
CA VAL A 692 -15.49 -18.10 18.41
C VAL A 692 -14.71 -19.21 17.75
N LYS A 693 -15.13 -19.67 16.57
CA LYS A 693 -14.49 -20.72 15.77
C LYS A 693 -14.45 -20.28 14.32
N GLN A 694 -13.40 -19.60 13.94
CA GLN A 694 -13.27 -19.05 12.57
C GLN A 694 -12.03 -19.60 11.90
N GLY A 695 -12.16 -19.83 10.60
CA GLY A 695 -11.04 -20.18 9.74
C GLY A 695 -11.04 -19.33 8.49
N ASP A 696 -9.85 -18.99 8.03
CA ASP A 696 -9.66 -18.28 6.77
C ASP A 696 -8.58 -18.94 5.92
N ILE A 697 -8.75 -18.83 4.62
CA ILE A 697 -7.74 -19.19 3.64
C ILE A 697 -7.75 -18.16 2.52
N SER A 698 -6.58 -17.69 2.11
CA SER A 698 -6.44 -16.81 0.96
C SER A 698 -5.29 -17.25 0.05
N LEU A 699 -5.48 -17.03 -1.23
CA LEU A 699 -4.60 -17.50 -2.29
C LEU A 699 -4.46 -16.44 -3.38
N SER A 700 -3.23 -16.18 -3.81
CA SER A 700 -2.91 -15.53 -5.08
C SER A 700 -2.00 -16.47 -5.87
N LEU A 701 -2.50 -17.00 -6.99
CA LEU A 701 -1.86 -18.05 -7.75
C LEU A 701 -1.60 -17.63 -9.20
N PRO A 702 -0.36 -17.31 -9.58
CA PRO A 702 0.01 -17.19 -10.98
C PRO A 702 -0.04 -18.57 -11.66
N ILE A 703 -0.92 -18.74 -12.63
CA ILE A 703 -1.06 -19.96 -13.44
C ILE A 703 0.05 -20.02 -14.50
N ASN A 704 0.32 -18.86 -15.08
CA ASN A 704 1.39 -18.60 -16.03
C ASN A 704 1.69 -17.09 -16.06
N ASP A 705 2.56 -16.65 -16.96
CA ASP A 705 2.94 -15.24 -17.08
C ASP A 705 1.78 -14.28 -17.40
N GLN A 706 0.66 -14.81 -17.90
CA GLN A 706 -0.51 -14.02 -18.31
C GLN A 706 -1.67 -14.11 -17.34
N TRP A 707 -1.85 -15.23 -16.62
CA TRP A 707 -3.00 -15.46 -15.77
C TRP A 707 -2.62 -15.61 -14.30
N LYS A 708 -3.30 -14.84 -13.44
CA LYS A 708 -3.22 -14.96 -11.99
C LYS A 708 -4.64 -15.11 -11.41
N LEU A 709 -4.83 -16.05 -10.51
CA LEU A 709 -6.10 -16.28 -9.82
C LEU A 709 -6.03 -15.81 -8.37
N PHE A 710 -7.16 -15.36 -7.87
CA PHE A 710 -7.34 -14.90 -6.49
C PHE A 710 -8.50 -15.66 -5.86
N ALA A 711 -8.32 -16.07 -4.62
CA ALA A 711 -9.40 -16.65 -3.83
C ALA A 711 -9.21 -16.33 -2.35
N LYS A 712 -10.30 -16.07 -1.64
CA LYS A 712 -10.34 -15.99 -0.18
C LYS A 712 -11.65 -16.55 0.30
N THR A 713 -11.61 -17.27 1.40
CA THR A 713 -12.81 -17.62 2.18
C THR A 713 -12.49 -17.46 3.65
N GLN A 714 -13.41 -16.83 4.36
CA GLN A 714 -13.44 -16.80 5.82
C GLN A 714 -14.77 -17.41 6.25
N TYR A 715 -14.71 -18.36 7.15
CA TYR A 715 -15.84 -19.15 7.58
C TYR A 715 -15.97 -19.17 9.11
N ASP A 716 -17.17 -18.94 9.59
CA ASP A 716 -17.53 -19.09 10.99
C ASP A 716 -18.13 -20.49 11.20
N PHE A 717 -17.41 -21.34 11.93
CA PHE A 717 -17.81 -22.72 12.21
C PHE A 717 -18.82 -22.83 13.36
N GLU A 718 -18.96 -21.77 14.18
CA GLU A 718 -19.96 -21.77 15.25
C GLU A 718 -21.36 -21.47 14.70
N ASP A 719 -21.42 -20.45 13.83
CA ASP A 719 -22.67 -20.05 13.19
C ASP A 719 -22.93 -20.78 11.85
N ASP A 720 -22.03 -21.67 11.43
CA ASP A 720 -22.09 -22.46 10.18
C ASP A 720 -22.36 -21.61 8.94
N ARG A 721 -21.63 -20.47 8.81
CA ARG A 721 -21.82 -19.51 7.73
C ARG A 721 -20.51 -18.92 7.21
N PRO A 722 -20.45 -18.58 5.90
CA PRO A 722 -19.33 -17.81 5.37
C PRO A 722 -19.42 -16.35 5.84
N VAL A 723 -18.30 -15.80 6.30
CA VAL A 723 -18.14 -14.39 6.68
C VAL A 723 -17.72 -13.56 5.47
N GLU A 724 -16.75 -14.04 4.71
CA GLU A 724 -16.30 -13.39 3.49
C GLU A 724 -15.87 -14.45 2.45
N ASN A 725 -16.27 -14.24 1.22
CA ASN A 725 -15.78 -14.99 0.06
C ASN A 725 -15.32 -14.02 -1.02
N LEU A 726 -14.17 -14.26 -1.58
CA LEU A 726 -13.63 -13.54 -2.72
C LEU A 726 -13.10 -14.54 -3.75
N ILE A 727 -13.43 -14.31 -5.01
CA ILE A 727 -12.84 -15.02 -6.14
C ILE A 727 -12.55 -14.03 -7.24
N GLY A 728 -11.39 -14.16 -7.86
CA GLY A 728 -10.99 -13.26 -8.94
C GLY A 728 -9.98 -13.86 -9.88
N ALA A 729 -9.83 -13.17 -11.00
CA ALA A 729 -8.83 -13.50 -12.01
C ALA A 729 -8.22 -12.23 -12.57
N GLU A 730 -6.94 -12.29 -12.84
CA GLU A 730 -6.17 -11.30 -13.57
C GLU A 730 -5.68 -11.91 -14.87
N TYR A 731 -5.84 -11.19 -15.95
CA TYR A 731 -5.17 -11.46 -17.22
C TYR A 731 -4.32 -10.29 -17.61
N GLN A 732 -3.07 -10.52 -17.96
CA GLN A 732 -2.17 -9.50 -18.47
C GLN A 732 -1.40 -9.98 -19.71
N ASN A 733 -1.08 -9.01 -20.57
CA ASN A 733 -0.16 -9.20 -21.68
C ASN A 733 0.77 -7.98 -21.83
N CYS A 734 1.48 -7.85 -22.94
CA CYS A 734 2.38 -6.71 -23.17
C CYS A 734 1.69 -5.36 -23.08
N CYS A 735 0.42 -5.26 -23.49
CA CYS A 735 -0.21 -3.97 -23.73
C CYS A 735 -1.45 -3.67 -22.89
N TRP A 736 -1.99 -4.65 -22.17
CA TRP A 736 -3.11 -4.40 -21.26
C TRP A 736 -3.17 -5.42 -20.12
N LEU A 737 -3.88 -5.05 -19.06
CA LEU A 737 -4.19 -5.87 -17.92
C LEU A 737 -5.67 -5.72 -17.57
N THR A 738 -6.33 -6.81 -17.18
CA THR A 738 -7.67 -6.76 -16.58
C THR A 738 -7.72 -7.62 -15.34
N ARG A 739 -8.39 -7.13 -14.32
CA ARG A 739 -8.73 -7.84 -13.09
C ARG A 739 -10.24 -7.86 -12.93
N ILE A 740 -10.79 -9.01 -12.61
CA ILE A 740 -12.20 -9.17 -12.28
C ILE A 740 -12.26 -9.89 -10.94
N VAL A 741 -12.91 -9.28 -9.96
CA VAL A 741 -13.05 -9.81 -8.61
C VAL A 741 -14.52 -9.78 -8.22
N TYR A 742 -15.04 -10.92 -7.81
CA TYR A 742 -16.31 -11.03 -7.11
C TYR A 742 -16.05 -11.19 -5.62
N GLN A 743 -16.65 -10.33 -4.81
CA GLN A 743 -16.59 -10.38 -3.35
C GLN A 743 -18.01 -10.47 -2.79
N ARG A 744 -18.16 -11.27 -1.75
CA ARG A 744 -19.37 -11.35 -0.93
C ARG A 744 -18.95 -11.32 0.53
N ALA A 745 -19.42 -10.34 1.27
CA ALA A 745 -19.14 -10.18 2.69
C ALA A 745 -20.46 -10.07 3.47
N LEU A 746 -20.45 -10.55 4.72
CA LEU A 746 -21.52 -10.31 5.67
C LEU A 746 -21.35 -8.92 6.26
N GLU A 747 -22.42 -8.14 6.28
CA GLU A 747 -22.52 -6.89 7.03
C GLU A 747 -23.54 -7.04 8.17
N PRO A 748 -23.30 -6.43 9.34
CA PRO A 748 -24.29 -6.40 10.41
C PRO A 748 -25.53 -5.66 9.93
N ASP A 749 -26.72 -6.17 10.24
CA ASP A 749 -27.98 -5.51 9.93
C ASP A 749 -28.35 -4.57 11.09
N ASP A 750 -28.48 -3.28 10.82
CA ASP A 750 -28.76 -2.25 11.82
C ASP A 750 -30.26 -2.14 12.21
N ASP A 751 -31.16 -2.88 11.56
CA ASP A 751 -32.62 -2.70 11.72
C ASP A 751 -33.24 -3.24 13.03
N ASN A 752 -32.46 -3.90 13.90
CA ASN A 752 -32.96 -4.42 15.18
C ASN A 752 -32.14 -3.97 16.38
N GLY A 753 -32.42 -2.77 16.88
CA GLY A 753 -31.86 -2.20 18.10
C GLY A 753 -32.18 -2.99 19.37
N SER A 754 -31.73 -4.22 19.52
CA SER A 754 -31.77 -4.94 20.78
C SER A 754 -30.66 -5.96 20.93
N ASN A 755 -29.85 -5.67 21.92
CA ASN A 755 -28.87 -6.52 22.59
C ASN A 755 -27.45 -6.56 22.03
N ILE A 756 -26.67 -5.62 22.54
CA ILE A 756 -25.23 -5.55 22.51
C ILE A 756 -24.67 -6.58 23.48
N SER A 757 -24.44 -7.78 23.01
CA SER A 757 -23.40 -8.66 23.55
C SER A 757 -23.17 -9.80 22.55
N GLY A 758 -22.03 -9.69 21.85
CA GLY A 758 -21.65 -10.69 20.85
C GLY A 758 -22.54 -10.59 19.58
N ILE A 759 -21.97 -10.80 18.43
CA ILE A 759 -22.63 -10.76 17.13
C ILE A 759 -23.99 -11.47 17.21
N SER A 760 -25.05 -10.67 17.29
CA SER A 760 -26.43 -11.17 17.43
C SER A 760 -26.89 -11.82 16.13
N ASN A 761 -27.54 -12.96 16.26
CA ASN A 761 -28.03 -13.86 15.20
C ASN A 761 -29.20 -13.33 14.35
N THR A 762 -29.50 -12.04 14.32
CA THR A 762 -30.67 -11.50 13.66
C THR A 762 -30.27 -10.49 12.59
N GLY A 763 -30.36 -10.89 11.34
CA GLY A 763 -30.32 -10.01 10.19
C GLY A 763 -28.90 -9.63 9.76
N THR A 764 -28.24 -10.47 9.00
CA THR A 764 -27.04 -10.12 8.25
C THR A 764 -27.42 -9.95 6.78
N GLN A 765 -27.18 -8.78 6.22
CA GLN A 765 -27.30 -8.60 4.78
C GLN A 765 -26.04 -9.11 4.10
N ASN A 766 -26.24 -9.84 2.99
CA ASN A 766 -25.12 -10.23 2.13
C ASN A 766 -24.85 -9.10 1.14
N ASN A 767 -23.77 -8.42 1.31
CA ASN A 767 -23.31 -7.45 0.33
C ASN A 767 -22.43 -8.14 -0.71
N SER A 768 -22.75 -7.99 -2.00
CA SER A 768 -21.99 -8.59 -3.10
C SER A 768 -21.59 -7.55 -4.13
N ALA A 769 -20.32 -7.56 -4.51
CA ALA A 769 -19.77 -6.67 -5.52
C ALA A 769 -19.00 -7.43 -6.59
N VAL A 770 -19.15 -7.00 -7.83
CA VAL A 770 -18.23 -7.35 -8.92
C VAL A 770 -17.42 -6.11 -9.26
N LEU A 771 -16.13 -6.21 -9.05
CA LEU A 771 -15.17 -5.14 -9.35
C LEU A 771 -14.39 -5.51 -10.60
N ILE A 772 -14.26 -4.55 -11.50
CA ILE A 772 -13.51 -4.72 -12.75
C ILE A 772 -12.49 -3.61 -12.86
N GLU A 773 -11.24 -3.98 -13.04
CA GLU A 773 -10.14 -3.09 -13.32
C GLU A 773 -9.60 -3.40 -14.71
N PHE A 774 -9.35 -2.35 -15.47
CA PHE A 774 -8.76 -2.47 -16.80
C PHE A 774 -7.65 -1.43 -16.95
N GLN A 775 -6.46 -1.88 -17.33
CA GLN A 775 -5.29 -1.03 -17.52
C GLN A 775 -4.74 -1.19 -18.93
N LEU A 776 -4.60 -0.07 -19.64
CA LEU A 776 -3.87 0.02 -20.90
C LEU A 776 -2.41 0.37 -20.56
N LYS A 777 -1.51 -0.58 -20.74
CA LYS A 777 -0.08 -0.35 -20.46
C LYS A 777 0.43 0.77 -21.37
N GLY A 778 1.09 1.77 -20.79
CA GLY A 778 1.57 2.97 -21.49
C GLY A 778 0.57 4.12 -21.64
N LEU A 779 -0.70 3.94 -21.24
CA LEU A 779 -1.68 5.03 -21.14
C LEU A 779 -2.21 5.24 -19.73
N GLY A 780 -2.11 4.23 -18.85
CA GLY A 780 -2.63 4.22 -17.49
C GLY A 780 -3.78 3.23 -17.28
N GLY A 781 -4.33 3.17 -16.06
CA GLY A 781 -5.33 2.18 -15.63
C GLY A 781 -6.72 2.76 -15.38
N LEU A 782 -7.73 1.93 -15.52
CA LEU A 782 -9.11 2.17 -15.13
C LEU A 782 -9.39 1.33 -13.87
N GLY A 783 -9.69 1.98 -12.74
CA GLY A 783 -10.13 1.33 -11.50
C GLY A 783 -8.99 0.94 -10.55
N THR A 784 -8.88 1.64 -9.42
CA THR A 784 -7.95 1.30 -8.32
C THR A 784 -8.61 0.45 -7.22
N ALA A 785 -9.94 0.31 -7.25
CA ALA A 785 -10.71 -0.36 -6.22
C ALA A 785 -10.38 -1.87 -6.09
N VAL A 786 -10.05 -2.55 -7.18
CA VAL A 786 -9.70 -3.98 -7.16
C VAL A 786 -8.38 -4.21 -6.43
N THR A 787 -7.38 -3.39 -6.72
CA THR A 787 -6.06 -3.50 -6.06
C THR A 787 -6.20 -3.34 -4.55
N SER A 788 -6.94 -2.34 -4.06
CA SER A 788 -7.13 -2.14 -2.61
C SER A 788 -7.87 -3.31 -1.96
N VAL A 789 -8.92 -3.84 -2.59
CA VAL A 789 -9.64 -5.02 -2.09
C VAL A 789 -8.73 -6.24 -2.00
N LEU A 790 -7.87 -6.46 -2.99
CA LEU A 790 -6.92 -7.58 -2.97
C LEU A 790 -5.85 -7.40 -1.88
N GLN A 791 -5.34 -6.18 -1.67
CA GLN A 791 -4.39 -5.86 -0.60
C GLN A 791 -4.99 -6.08 0.80
N ASP A 792 -6.24 -5.69 0.99
CA ASP A 792 -6.95 -5.88 2.26
C ASP A 792 -7.36 -7.35 2.49
N SER A 793 -7.64 -8.09 1.42
CA SER A 793 -8.15 -9.45 1.52
C SER A 793 -7.07 -10.53 1.52
N ILE A 794 -5.93 -10.30 0.87
CA ILE A 794 -4.86 -11.30 0.72
C ILE A 794 -3.57 -10.77 1.35
N PHE A 795 -3.23 -11.28 2.51
CA PHE A 795 -2.01 -10.87 3.21
C PHE A 795 -0.76 -11.08 2.34
N GLY A 796 0.08 -10.05 2.27
CA GLY A 796 1.31 -10.07 1.47
C GLY A 796 1.12 -9.79 -0.02
N TYR A 797 -0.12 -9.51 -0.46
CA TYR A 797 -0.36 -9.06 -1.83
C TYR A 797 0.21 -7.65 -2.03
N LEU A 798 1.15 -7.55 -2.96
CA LEU A 798 1.69 -6.28 -3.43
C LEU A 798 1.19 -6.10 -4.86
N SER A 799 0.68 -4.92 -5.18
CA SER A 799 0.42 -4.58 -6.58
C SER A 799 1.75 -4.51 -7.31
N ASP A 800 1.83 -5.13 -8.48
CA ASP A 800 3.00 -5.02 -9.37
C ASP A 800 3.00 -3.65 -10.09
N GLU A 801 2.64 -2.56 -9.37
CA GLU A 801 2.63 -1.19 -9.91
C GLU A 801 4.02 -0.56 -9.88
#